data_3680a0c54ecb2348cbd52b788b1c8717
#
_entry.id   3680a0c54ecb2348cbd52b788b1c8717
#
_cell.length_a   1.000
_cell.length_b   1.000
_cell.length_c   1.000
_cell.angle_alpha   90.00
_cell.angle_beta   90.00
_cell.angle_gamma   90.00
#
_symmetry.space_group_name_H-M   'P 1'
#
loop_
_entity.id
_entity.type
_entity.pdbx_description
1 polymer ?
#
loop_
_entity_poly.entity_id
_entity_poly.type
_entity_poly.pdbx_seq_one_letter_code
_entity_poly.pdbx_strand_id
1 'polypeptide(L)'
;MAININKLIILLLILLGMVCYGQALRDSLKDEGSQYYNIAVNKVSDDSKWIVATKVYRNNYDTAVVLAAGRSGVKSLVGTLTNKYQYSFVKGNQLLALGQGKALLWNLATGMQKEVKTGREGSDSGSIIQSGIMEKGQKYFVQTSDSILHIYNAKSELLERVERVQYFRLSGSVSALYIVKKEGRENQLVRFSGDKVERVYSASGMIRSMEETPSGKLMILKEEVSSGGNAGTESKSQKIVFVDTANLELLYPDIGEIKQEEYLRFTEIQKGKAVMITGMTHIAAEKGTVDIWYGNDGNLEAKQEGSFVKRYWIWKKEETEVIRVPSDRFSTVASLNNPDYFLMFNRDELQNYSTLFPLIHGWLFNMKRNTYEDLGIMQAEVSVSDQGNHFVYKNKQGIWILLDTDTLNRVVLEKEDLTKAYFSPDGKTIYFESSSDLWRYEINKGKFTALTIDKENEVRVVTKDETDLYPETGYSFRRSILDVNAPVLLSVTRKGTIEKTFLKWYKGRVGTLMVSSGSNITWYKTDEMLNKAIYLEESLHKPPGIVYKEIGHPKGDVIFQSNPQDKTSALIRMETISFKNKEEISLKGILYYPIGYTEGKKYPMVVHIYEVQSRNPNQYLSPLNNFPVGFSIKKLLEDGYFVYLPDIVNGASGVGLSALDCVESSLDALENYPGVDLGNVGLIGHSFGGYRTNFIAGHSHRFKTYISGAGASDLTRMYFSYNETSSTPFYWQFEEGQYNMHASFAENKKLYMDNNPIDNVHLVSAPMLLWTGMEDKRIVWDQTIELYIGLKRNKKDVVALLYPGEGHVFTTGSLAEKDLEIRIREWWDYFLKGKKEIPWIEKQMKKVYSFKNY
;
A
#
# COMPACT_ATOMS: atom_id res chain seq x y z
N MET A 1 26.59 57.60 13.41
CA MET A 1 25.94 56.71 12.47
C MET A 1 24.42 56.81 12.71
N ALA A 2 23.74 57.76 12.03
CA ALA A 2 22.33 58.00 12.24
C ALA A 2 21.51 57.00 11.42
N ILE A 3 20.89 56.06 12.08
CA ILE A 3 19.94 55.11 11.42
C ILE A 3 18.74 55.92 10.96
N ASN A 4 18.51 55.95 9.67
CA ASN A 4 17.43 56.71 9.05
C ASN A 4 16.06 56.12 9.50
N ILE A 5 15.42 56.82 10.45
CA ILE A 5 14.15 56.44 11.08
C ILE A 5 13.05 56.09 10.04
N ASN A 6 13.06 56.76 8.88
CA ASN A 6 12.13 56.49 7.80
C ASN A 6 12.33 55.06 7.16
N LYS A 7 13.57 54.59 7.09
CA LYS A 7 13.83 53.23 6.62
C LYS A 7 13.39 52.17 7.63
N LEU A 8 13.50 52.48 8.92
CA LEU A 8 13.02 51.58 9.99
C LEU A 8 11.50 51.49 10.02
N ILE A 9 10.82 52.64 9.82
CA ILE A 9 9.34 52.68 9.72
C ILE A 9 8.84 51.91 8.51
N ILE A 10 9.50 52.05 7.35
CA ILE A 10 9.13 51.28 6.13
C ILE A 10 9.37 49.80 6.32
N LEU A 11 10.47 49.40 6.96
CA LEU A 11 10.74 47.99 7.27
C LEU A 11 9.71 47.41 8.26
N LEU A 12 9.29 48.21 9.25
CA LEU A 12 8.24 47.80 10.20
C LEU A 12 6.87 47.70 9.54
N LEU A 13 6.53 48.61 8.62
CA LEU A 13 5.29 48.54 7.84
C LEU A 13 5.26 47.34 6.87
N ILE A 14 6.41 47.00 6.27
CA ILE A 14 6.53 45.77 5.44
C ILE A 14 6.43 44.51 6.29
N LEU A 15 7.04 44.48 7.46
CA LEU A 15 6.93 43.38 8.42
C LEU A 15 5.49 43.25 8.98
N LEU A 16 4.82 44.37 9.34
CA LEU A 16 3.43 44.36 9.72
C LEU A 16 2.51 43.92 8.55
N GLY A 17 2.78 44.35 7.34
CA GLY A 17 2.07 43.90 6.14
C GLY A 17 2.24 42.41 5.88
N MET A 18 3.46 41.85 6.05
CA MET A 18 3.71 40.41 5.94
C MET A 18 3.04 39.62 7.08
N VAL A 19 3.03 40.15 8.30
CA VAL A 19 2.34 39.51 9.45
C VAL A 19 0.84 39.57 9.28
N CYS A 20 0.27 40.69 8.82
CA CYS A 20 -1.17 40.81 8.52
C CYS A 20 -1.58 39.93 7.34
N TYR A 21 -0.76 39.82 6.28
CA TYR A 21 -1.02 38.92 5.15
C TYR A 21 -0.91 37.45 5.57
N GLY A 22 0.11 37.11 6.37
CA GLY A 22 0.25 35.79 6.95
C GLY A 22 -0.88 35.44 7.92
N GLN A 23 -1.44 36.43 8.63
CA GLN A 23 -2.55 36.24 9.54
C GLN A 23 -3.90 36.17 8.80
N ALA A 24 -4.09 36.96 7.76
CA ALA A 24 -5.24 36.88 6.86
C ALA A 24 -5.25 35.55 6.09
N LEU A 25 -4.08 35.07 5.65
CA LEU A 25 -3.92 33.75 5.05
C LEU A 25 -4.22 32.64 6.07
N ARG A 26 -3.71 32.75 7.30
CA ARG A 26 -4.04 31.81 8.40
C ARG A 26 -5.53 31.84 8.76
N ASP A 27 -6.19 32.99 8.71
CA ASP A 27 -7.61 33.11 9.04
C ASP A 27 -8.52 32.66 7.89
N SER A 28 -8.10 32.80 6.63
CA SER A 28 -8.76 32.18 5.47
C SER A 28 -8.52 30.67 5.37
N LEU A 29 -7.44 30.19 5.98
CA LEU A 29 -7.09 28.75 6.11
C LEU A 29 -7.80 28.10 7.29
N LYS A 30 -8.56 28.87 8.09
CA LYS A 30 -9.44 28.30 9.14
C LYS A 30 -10.62 27.59 8.48
N ASP A 31 -10.35 26.37 8.09
CA ASP A 31 -11.10 25.20 8.44
C ASP A 31 -12.50 25.01 7.85
N GLU A 32 -12.67 25.15 6.52
CA GLU A 32 -13.87 24.63 5.83
C GLU A 32 -14.00 23.08 5.93
N GLY A 33 -12.92 22.38 6.28
CA GLY A 33 -12.86 20.93 6.38
C GLY A 33 -12.99 20.35 7.79
N SER A 34 -13.02 21.18 8.86
CA SER A 34 -12.94 20.70 10.25
C SER A 34 -14.12 19.84 10.70
N GLN A 35 -15.24 19.93 10.02
CA GLN A 35 -16.46 19.16 10.30
C GLN A 35 -16.53 17.81 9.58
N TYR A 36 -15.69 17.58 8.56
CA TYR A 36 -15.67 16.35 7.78
C TYR A 36 -14.58 15.40 8.26
N TYR A 37 -14.79 14.11 8.05
CA TYR A 37 -13.84 13.07 8.46
C TYR A 37 -13.93 11.86 7.54
N ASN A 38 -12.82 11.15 7.42
CA ASN A 38 -12.82 9.81 6.89
C ASN A 38 -13.16 8.82 7.99
N ILE A 39 -13.80 7.70 7.64
CA ILE A 39 -14.12 6.65 8.60
C ILE A 39 -13.23 5.44 8.34
N ALA A 40 -12.57 4.96 9.41
CA ALA A 40 -11.76 3.75 9.39
C ALA A 40 -12.28 2.76 10.42
N VAL A 41 -12.52 1.52 10.01
CA VAL A 41 -12.88 0.45 10.95
C VAL A 41 -11.63 -0.14 11.56
N ASN A 42 -11.45 0.04 12.87
CA ASN A 42 -10.26 -0.41 13.61
C ASN A 42 -10.36 -1.86 14.06
N LYS A 43 -11.51 -2.22 14.61
CA LYS A 43 -11.72 -3.55 15.22
C LYS A 43 -13.17 -3.98 15.14
N VAL A 44 -13.36 -5.28 14.91
CA VAL A 44 -14.66 -5.96 14.99
C VAL A 44 -14.50 -7.11 15.98
N SER A 45 -15.49 -7.31 16.85
CA SER A 45 -15.49 -8.46 17.77
C SER A 45 -15.65 -9.78 17.00
N ASP A 46 -15.15 -10.88 17.56
CA ASP A 46 -15.16 -12.19 16.90
C ASP A 46 -16.59 -12.70 16.62
N ASP A 47 -17.54 -12.33 17.47
CA ASP A 47 -18.98 -12.63 17.27
C ASP A 47 -19.69 -11.64 16.34
N SER A 48 -18.94 -10.67 15.80
CA SER A 48 -19.43 -9.60 14.91
C SER A 48 -20.54 -8.72 15.51
N LYS A 49 -20.62 -8.61 16.84
CA LYS A 49 -21.65 -7.78 17.52
C LYS A 49 -21.19 -6.36 17.78
N TRP A 50 -19.88 -6.12 17.89
CA TRP A 50 -19.32 -4.85 18.26
C TRP A 50 -18.27 -4.39 17.28
N ILE A 51 -18.24 -3.10 17.03
CA ILE A 51 -17.29 -2.46 16.12
C ILE A 51 -16.69 -1.24 16.78
N VAL A 52 -15.40 -1.04 16.62
CA VAL A 52 -14.73 0.24 16.88
C VAL A 52 -14.30 0.81 15.53
N ALA A 53 -14.74 2.03 15.25
CA ALA A 53 -14.33 2.78 14.08
C ALA A 53 -13.83 4.17 14.48
N THR A 54 -12.85 4.71 13.76
CA THR A 54 -12.29 6.05 14.01
C THR A 54 -12.76 7.03 12.96
N LYS A 55 -13.22 8.19 13.40
CA LYS A 55 -13.38 9.38 12.59
C LYS A 55 -12.02 10.06 12.49
N VAL A 56 -11.43 10.04 11.29
CA VAL A 56 -10.10 10.61 11.03
C VAL A 56 -10.27 12.00 10.45
N TYR A 57 -9.92 13.01 11.22
CA TYR A 57 -10.02 14.41 10.84
C TYR A 57 -8.68 14.95 10.33
N ARG A 58 -8.74 15.94 9.43
CA ARG A 58 -7.54 16.60 8.89
C ARG A 58 -6.68 17.32 9.94
N ASN A 59 -7.28 17.67 11.09
CA ASN A 59 -6.63 18.39 12.18
C ASN A 59 -6.07 17.47 13.29
N ASN A 60 -6.02 16.16 13.07
CA ASN A 60 -5.52 15.13 14.00
C ASN A 60 -6.30 15.00 15.33
N TYR A 61 -7.53 15.52 15.42
CA TYR A 61 -8.42 15.31 16.57
C TYR A 61 -9.34 14.10 16.35
N ASP A 62 -8.73 12.95 16.15
CA ASP A 62 -9.45 11.72 15.85
C ASP A 62 -10.33 11.27 17.02
N THR A 63 -11.51 10.76 16.68
CA THR A 63 -12.47 10.28 17.64
C THR A 63 -12.94 8.89 17.28
N ALA A 64 -12.76 7.91 18.16
CA ALA A 64 -13.28 6.58 17.95
C ALA A 64 -14.75 6.50 18.34
N VAL A 65 -15.55 5.81 17.53
CA VAL A 65 -16.95 5.47 17.82
C VAL A 65 -17.06 3.98 18.07
N VAL A 66 -17.83 3.60 19.08
CA VAL A 66 -18.14 2.21 19.40
C VAL A 66 -19.57 1.95 18.98
N LEU A 67 -19.76 0.92 18.15
CA LEU A 67 -21.03 0.60 17.51
C LEU A 67 -21.48 -0.82 17.86
N ALA A 68 -22.77 -0.99 18.06
CA ALA A 68 -23.40 -2.30 18.07
C ALA A 68 -23.77 -2.70 16.65
N ALA A 69 -23.35 -3.89 16.22
CA ALA A 69 -23.74 -4.49 14.97
C ALA A 69 -25.02 -5.31 15.16
N GLY A 70 -26.03 -5.10 14.32
CA GLY A 70 -27.30 -5.80 14.40
C GLY A 70 -28.29 -5.27 13.37
N ARG A 71 -29.48 -5.87 13.32
CA ARG A 71 -30.53 -5.45 12.39
C ARG A 71 -31.08 -4.07 12.75
N SER A 72 -31.59 -3.37 11.73
CA SER A 72 -32.17 -2.02 11.87
C SER A 72 -33.22 -1.94 12.99
N GLY A 73 -33.14 -0.88 13.80
CA GLY A 73 -34.03 -0.62 14.93
C GLY A 73 -33.35 -0.53 16.31
N VAL A 74 -32.10 -0.98 16.41
CA VAL A 74 -31.28 -0.81 17.62
C VAL A 74 -30.40 0.42 17.47
N LYS A 75 -30.26 1.25 18.53
CA LYS A 75 -29.33 2.39 18.55
C LYS A 75 -27.89 1.86 18.36
N SER A 76 -27.37 2.00 17.16
CA SER A 76 -26.06 1.44 16.80
C SER A 76 -24.89 2.11 17.54
N LEU A 77 -24.96 3.44 17.74
CA LEU A 77 -23.91 4.17 18.46
C LEU A 77 -24.04 3.95 19.98
N VAL A 78 -23.08 3.25 20.55
CA VAL A 78 -22.95 2.97 21.97
C VAL A 78 -22.27 4.12 22.70
N GLY A 79 -21.21 4.69 22.10
CA GLY A 79 -20.52 5.84 22.64
C GLY A 79 -19.27 6.19 21.86
N THR A 80 -18.50 7.16 22.39
CA THR A 80 -17.29 7.69 21.77
C THR A 80 -16.11 7.61 22.74
N LEU A 81 -14.91 7.48 22.19
CA LEU A 81 -13.63 7.51 22.88
C LEU A 81 -12.71 8.54 22.22
N THR A 82 -12.08 9.36 23.04
CA THR A 82 -11.05 10.31 22.62
C THR A 82 -9.70 9.90 23.17
N ASN A 83 -8.63 10.26 22.46
CA ASN A 83 -7.26 10.00 22.91
C ASN A 83 -6.93 8.51 23.17
N LYS A 84 -7.68 7.58 22.55
CA LYS A 84 -7.42 6.15 22.55
C LYS A 84 -7.02 5.70 21.16
N TYR A 85 -6.08 4.77 21.04
CA TYR A 85 -5.53 4.33 19.77
C TYR A 85 -5.38 2.80 19.65
N GLN A 86 -5.47 2.05 20.75
CA GLN A 86 -5.43 0.60 20.74
C GLN A 86 -6.70 0.03 21.36
N TYR A 87 -7.31 -0.92 20.65
CA TYR A 87 -8.59 -1.50 21.02
C TYR A 87 -8.55 -3.02 20.98
N SER A 88 -9.16 -3.67 21.99
CA SER A 88 -9.28 -5.13 22.05
C SER A 88 -10.61 -5.52 22.69
N PHE A 89 -11.35 -6.44 22.07
CA PHE A 89 -12.58 -6.95 22.64
C PHE A 89 -12.30 -8.08 23.64
N VAL A 90 -12.74 -7.89 24.88
CA VAL A 90 -12.69 -8.90 25.95
C VAL A 90 -14.06 -9.59 26.02
N LYS A 91 -14.09 -10.89 26.35
CA LYS A 91 -15.32 -11.68 26.44
C LYS A 91 -16.34 -11.03 27.41
N GLY A 92 -17.62 -11.20 27.15
CA GLY A 92 -18.67 -10.60 27.97
C GLY A 92 -18.99 -9.17 27.59
N ASN A 93 -18.92 -8.82 26.34
CA ASN A 93 -19.26 -7.50 25.78
C ASN A 93 -18.37 -6.35 26.33
N GLN A 94 -17.08 -6.60 26.56
CA GLN A 94 -16.18 -5.60 27.09
C GLN A 94 -15.18 -5.15 26.02
N LEU A 95 -14.85 -3.87 26.04
CA LEU A 95 -13.83 -3.23 25.21
C LEU A 95 -12.70 -2.72 26.10
N LEU A 96 -11.49 -3.23 25.87
CA LEU A 96 -10.26 -2.69 26.43
C LEU A 96 -9.70 -1.63 25.46
N ALA A 97 -9.58 -0.40 25.93
CA ALA A 97 -9.09 0.72 25.16
C ALA A 97 -7.88 1.37 25.83
N LEU A 98 -6.75 1.45 25.14
CA LEU A 98 -5.51 2.06 25.64
C LEU A 98 -5.25 3.39 24.94
N GLY A 99 -4.82 4.39 25.70
CA GLY A 99 -4.34 5.67 25.19
C GLY A 99 -3.82 6.58 26.29
N GLN A 100 -2.81 7.37 25.99
CA GLN A 100 -2.19 8.33 26.91
C GLN A 100 -1.78 7.71 28.26
N GLY A 101 -1.15 6.54 28.22
CA GLY A 101 -0.65 5.87 29.43
C GLY A 101 -1.71 5.22 30.31
N LYS A 102 -2.98 5.19 29.92
CA LYS A 102 -4.10 4.63 30.67
C LYS A 102 -4.92 3.64 29.85
N ALA A 103 -5.34 2.54 30.47
CA ALA A 103 -6.26 1.58 29.88
C ALA A 103 -7.65 1.71 30.51
N LEU A 104 -8.68 1.70 29.67
CA LEU A 104 -10.07 1.72 30.03
C LEU A 104 -10.72 0.39 29.67
N LEU A 105 -11.41 -0.24 30.59
CA LEU A 105 -12.29 -1.36 30.33
C LEU A 105 -13.74 -0.88 30.34
N TRP A 106 -14.41 -1.05 29.21
CA TRP A 106 -15.78 -0.58 29.00
C TRP A 106 -16.73 -1.75 28.76
N ASN A 107 -17.71 -1.93 29.64
CA ASN A 107 -18.80 -2.90 29.40
C ASN A 107 -19.81 -2.26 28.44
N LEU A 108 -19.85 -2.75 27.20
CA LEU A 108 -20.65 -2.19 26.13
C LEU A 108 -22.17 -2.46 26.27
N ALA A 109 -22.56 -3.48 27.06
CA ALA A 109 -23.95 -3.80 27.29
C ALA A 109 -24.57 -2.90 28.39
N THR A 110 -23.80 -2.58 29.44
CA THR A 110 -24.28 -1.77 30.57
C THR A 110 -23.85 -0.30 30.46
N GLY A 111 -22.89 0.04 29.60
CA GLY A 111 -22.31 1.38 29.52
C GLY A 111 -21.26 1.70 30.58
N MET A 112 -21.01 0.79 31.53
CA MET A 112 -20.11 1.02 32.65
C MET A 112 -18.64 1.02 32.17
N GLN A 113 -17.90 2.05 32.56
CA GLN A 113 -16.48 2.23 32.27
C GLN A 113 -15.67 2.16 33.56
N LYS A 114 -14.53 1.45 33.50
CA LYS A 114 -13.60 1.30 34.61
C LYS A 114 -12.17 1.46 34.12
N GLU A 115 -11.37 2.28 34.78
CA GLU A 115 -9.93 2.36 34.55
C GLU A 115 -9.25 1.09 35.10
N VAL A 116 -8.36 0.49 34.30
CA VAL A 116 -7.56 -0.67 34.72
C VAL A 116 -6.46 -0.19 35.65
N LYS A 117 -6.55 -0.57 36.93
CA LYS A 117 -5.58 -0.23 37.98
C LYS A 117 -4.48 -1.29 38.03
N THR A 118 -3.22 -0.88 38.00
CA THR A 118 -2.03 -1.74 37.97
C THR A 118 -1.18 -1.66 39.24
N GLY A 119 -1.45 -0.70 40.17
CA GLY A 119 -0.74 -0.51 41.44
C GLY A 119 -1.43 -1.13 42.65
N ARG A 120 -0.67 -1.36 43.73
CA ARG A 120 -1.25 -1.53 45.06
C ARG A 120 -1.85 -0.19 45.50
N GLU A 121 -2.91 -0.21 46.34
CA GLU A 121 -3.47 1.02 46.90
C GLU A 121 -2.34 1.85 47.54
N GLY A 122 -2.13 3.07 47.00
CA GLY A 122 -1.14 4.03 47.51
C GLY A 122 0.23 4.04 46.83
N SER A 123 0.49 3.24 45.78
CA SER A 123 1.73 3.33 44.97
C SER A 123 1.45 3.91 43.60
N ASP A 124 2.31 4.83 43.14
CA ASP A 124 2.34 5.29 41.74
C ASP A 124 2.69 4.08 40.85
N SER A 125 1.71 3.60 40.10
CA SER A 125 1.96 2.59 39.06
C SER A 125 2.45 3.27 37.80
N GLY A 126 3.46 2.70 37.13
CA GLY A 126 3.92 3.19 35.84
C GLY A 126 2.80 3.31 34.81
N SER A 127 2.94 4.20 33.85
CA SER A 127 1.95 4.36 32.79
C SER A 127 1.81 3.06 31.97
N ILE A 128 0.59 2.73 31.54
CA ILE A 128 0.34 1.55 30.70
C ILE A 128 0.79 1.88 29.28
N ILE A 129 1.72 1.08 28.76
CA ILE A 129 2.33 1.28 27.44
C ILE A 129 1.79 0.33 26.38
N GLN A 130 1.31 -0.85 26.78
CA GLN A 130 0.80 -1.86 25.86
C GLN A 130 -0.35 -2.66 26.51
N SER A 131 -1.28 -3.13 25.69
CA SER A 131 -2.36 -4.02 26.12
C SER A 131 -2.71 -5.02 25.02
N GLY A 132 -3.36 -6.12 25.40
CA GLY A 132 -3.82 -7.12 24.42
C GLY A 132 -4.76 -8.13 25.07
N ILE A 133 -5.26 -9.05 24.25
CA ILE A 133 -6.15 -10.14 24.65
C ILE A 133 -5.54 -11.50 24.41
N MET A 134 -5.96 -12.49 25.17
CA MET A 134 -5.62 -13.90 25.05
C MET A 134 -6.87 -14.75 25.01
N GLU A 135 -6.74 -15.99 24.51
CA GLU A 135 -7.79 -17.01 24.53
C GLU A 135 -9.15 -16.48 24.01
N LYS A 136 -9.10 -15.83 22.81
CA LYS A 136 -10.28 -15.21 22.20
C LYS A 136 -11.02 -14.24 23.16
N GLY A 137 -10.25 -13.45 23.92
CA GLY A 137 -10.77 -12.44 24.84
C GLY A 137 -11.19 -12.96 26.22
N GLN A 138 -10.97 -14.23 26.57
CA GLN A 138 -11.22 -14.73 27.92
C GLN A 138 -10.29 -14.09 28.96
N LYS A 139 -9.10 -13.66 28.50
CA LYS A 139 -8.08 -12.97 29.30
C LYS A 139 -7.60 -11.73 28.56
N TYR A 140 -7.08 -10.78 29.32
CA TYR A 140 -6.38 -9.62 28.78
C TYR A 140 -5.15 -9.30 29.60
N PHE A 141 -4.20 -8.59 29.01
CA PHE A 141 -3.02 -8.13 29.70
C PHE A 141 -2.77 -6.65 29.48
N VAL A 142 -2.05 -6.05 30.42
CA VAL A 142 -1.49 -4.69 30.27
C VAL A 142 -0.04 -4.70 30.74
N GLN A 143 0.83 -3.98 30.03
CA GLN A 143 2.20 -3.75 30.42
C GLN A 143 2.39 -2.31 30.86
N THR A 144 3.08 -2.11 31.96
CA THR A 144 3.43 -0.81 32.49
C THR A 144 4.85 -0.39 32.13
N SER A 145 5.14 0.92 32.14
CA SER A 145 6.45 1.48 31.80
C SER A 145 7.59 1.04 32.71
N ASP A 146 7.27 0.60 33.92
CA ASP A 146 8.21 -0.02 34.89
C ASP A 146 8.48 -1.51 34.65
N SER A 147 8.16 -1.99 33.43
CA SER A 147 8.43 -3.37 32.98
C SER A 147 7.67 -4.46 33.73
N ILE A 148 6.46 -4.16 34.18
CA ILE A 148 5.56 -5.14 34.81
C ILE A 148 4.43 -5.48 33.85
N LEU A 149 4.14 -6.77 33.72
CA LEU A 149 3.03 -7.29 32.94
C LEU A 149 1.96 -7.84 33.90
N HIS A 150 0.77 -7.32 33.79
CA HIS A 150 -0.39 -7.75 34.57
C HIS A 150 -1.35 -8.50 33.65
N ILE A 151 -1.77 -9.70 34.05
CA ILE A 151 -2.68 -10.55 33.30
C ILE A 151 -3.98 -10.75 34.10
N TYR A 152 -5.10 -10.50 33.47
CA TYR A 152 -6.43 -10.53 34.06
C TYR A 152 -7.34 -11.52 33.32
N ASN A 153 -8.30 -12.05 34.04
CA ASN A 153 -9.45 -12.72 33.42
C ASN A 153 -10.46 -11.70 32.88
N ALA A 154 -11.50 -12.17 32.17
CA ALA A 154 -12.54 -11.29 31.64
C ALA A 154 -13.37 -10.57 32.71
N LYS A 155 -13.33 -10.99 34.00
CA LYS A 155 -13.96 -10.31 35.11
C LYS A 155 -13.06 -9.25 35.74
N SER A 156 -11.88 -9.03 35.24
CA SER A 156 -10.82 -8.13 35.76
C SER A 156 -10.23 -8.55 37.09
N GLU A 157 -10.26 -9.85 37.39
CA GLU A 157 -9.51 -10.43 38.48
C GLU A 157 -8.07 -10.67 38.02
N LEU A 158 -7.09 -10.20 38.81
CA LEU A 158 -5.68 -10.38 38.51
C LEU A 158 -5.32 -11.87 38.64
N LEU A 159 -4.86 -12.47 37.54
CA LEU A 159 -4.41 -13.85 37.48
C LEU A 159 -2.90 -13.96 37.78
N GLU A 160 -2.14 -13.05 37.18
CA GLU A 160 -0.68 -13.10 37.28
C GLU A 160 -0.06 -11.71 37.17
N ARG A 161 1.08 -11.51 37.82
CA ARG A 161 1.92 -10.31 37.75
C ARG A 161 3.36 -10.73 37.52
N VAL A 162 3.87 -10.43 36.31
CA VAL A 162 5.23 -10.76 35.93
C VAL A 162 6.09 -9.50 35.95
N GLU A 163 7.14 -9.51 36.76
CA GLU A 163 8.05 -8.36 36.91
C GLU A 163 9.29 -8.50 36.00
N ARG A 164 9.96 -7.35 35.76
CA ARG A 164 11.22 -7.26 34.99
C ARG A 164 11.09 -7.83 33.57
N VAL A 165 9.92 -7.62 32.96
CA VAL A 165 9.62 -8.05 31.60
C VAL A 165 10.45 -7.21 30.63
N GLN A 166 11.24 -7.87 29.79
CA GLN A 166 12.00 -7.23 28.72
C GLN A 166 11.12 -7.06 27.48
N TYR A 167 10.51 -8.15 27.05
CA TYR A 167 9.52 -8.19 25.99
C TYR A 167 8.70 -9.48 26.05
N PHE A 168 7.63 -9.54 25.28
CA PHE A 168 6.79 -10.73 25.19
C PHE A 168 6.22 -10.90 23.77
N ARG A 169 5.72 -12.10 23.52
CA ARG A 169 5.03 -12.45 22.29
C ARG A 169 3.78 -13.27 22.59
N LEU A 170 2.65 -12.85 22.03
CA LEU A 170 1.43 -13.65 22.04
C LEU A 170 1.51 -14.67 20.91
N SER A 171 1.41 -15.95 21.25
CA SER A 171 1.31 -17.02 20.26
C SER A 171 -0.11 -17.07 19.70
N GLY A 172 -0.21 -17.06 18.37
CA GLY A 172 -1.49 -17.18 17.66
C GLY A 172 -2.04 -18.60 17.70
N SER A 173 -1.19 -19.60 17.72
CA SER A 173 -1.54 -21.01 17.58
C SER A 173 -2.01 -21.67 18.88
N VAL A 174 -1.36 -21.34 20.01
CA VAL A 174 -1.60 -22.02 21.31
C VAL A 174 -2.22 -21.11 22.36
N SER A 175 -2.64 -19.91 21.98
CA SER A 175 -3.25 -18.91 22.88
C SER A 175 -2.43 -18.66 24.16
N ALA A 176 -1.11 -18.74 24.07
CA ALA A 176 -0.17 -18.58 25.16
C ALA A 176 0.61 -17.27 25.02
N LEU A 177 1.04 -16.72 26.14
CA LEU A 177 1.92 -15.55 26.18
C LEU A 177 3.33 -16.01 26.58
N TYR A 178 4.27 -15.86 25.67
CA TYR A 178 5.69 -16.09 25.92
C TYR A 178 6.34 -14.80 26.36
N ILE A 179 7.01 -14.80 27.51
CA ILE A 179 7.52 -13.61 28.19
C ILE A 179 9.01 -13.82 28.48
N VAL A 180 9.83 -12.90 27.98
CA VAL A 180 11.24 -12.81 28.36
C VAL A 180 11.36 -11.84 29.51
N LYS A 181 11.84 -12.36 30.67
CA LYS A 181 12.06 -11.59 31.89
C LYS A 181 13.47 -11.74 32.40
N LYS A 182 13.92 -10.80 33.22
CA LYS A 182 15.19 -10.89 33.93
C LYS A 182 14.99 -11.47 35.33
N GLU A 183 15.76 -12.49 35.67
CA GLU A 183 15.76 -13.10 37.02
C GLU A 183 17.19 -13.14 37.56
N GLY A 184 17.52 -12.26 38.49
CA GLY A 184 18.88 -12.06 38.94
C GLY A 184 19.83 -11.65 37.80
N ARG A 185 20.79 -12.50 37.44
CA ARG A 185 21.72 -12.31 36.31
C ARG A 185 21.28 -13.03 35.02
N GLU A 186 20.29 -13.92 35.10
CA GLU A 186 19.80 -14.70 33.98
C GLU A 186 18.61 -14.06 33.27
N ASN A 187 18.48 -14.35 31.99
CA ASN A 187 17.27 -14.08 31.23
C ASN A 187 16.44 -15.36 31.13
N GLN A 188 15.18 -15.29 31.46
CA GLN A 188 14.29 -16.45 31.42
C GLN A 188 13.17 -16.23 30.42
N LEU A 189 12.90 -17.25 29.61
CA LEU A 189 11.65 -17.38 28.89
C LEU A 189 10.67 -18.14 29.78
N VAL A 190 9.54 -17.49 30.05
CA VAL A 190 8.40 -18.11 30.71
C VAL A 190 7.20 -18.10 29.79
N ARG A 191 6.32 -19.07 29.90
CA ARG A 191 5.06 -19.19 29.17
C ARG A 191 3.90 -19.05 30.16
N PHE A 192 3.00 -18.13 29.87
CA PHE A 192 1.71 -18.07 30.52
C PHE A 192 0.66 -18.76 29.64
N SER A 193 0.03 -19.81 30.15
CA SER A 193 -1.01 -20.57 29.47
C SER A 193 -1.94 -21.22 30.49
N GLY A 194 -3.24 -21.31 30.20
CA GLY A 194 -4.20 -21.61 31.24
C GLY A 194 -4.22 -20.51 32.30
N ASP A 195 -3.92 -20.75 33.54
CA ASP A 195 -3.80 -19.72 34.60
C ASP A 195 -2.44 -19.86 35.31
N LYS A 196 -1.44 -20.35 34.64
CA LYS A 196 -0.12 -20.66 35.21
C LYS A 196 1.01 -20.11 34.38
N VAL A 197 2.05 -19.66 35.08
CA VAL A 197 3.35 -19.35 34.50
C VAL A 197 4.26 -20.52 34.67
N GLU A 198 4.84 -20.99 33.59
CA GLU A 198 5.86 -22.07 33.61
C GLU A 198 7.15 -21.57 32.98
N ARG A 199 8.26 -21.98 33.53
CA ARG A 199 9.58 -21.69 32.97
C ARG A 199 9.86 -22.62 31.80
N VAL A 200 10.14 -22.02 30.64
CA VAL A 200 10.46 -22.76 29.41
C VAL A 200 11.95 -22.85 29.20
N TYR A 201 12.68 -21.74 29.38
CA TYR A 201 14.11 -21.70 29.11
C TYR A 201 14.83 -20.71 30.04
N SER A 202 16.04 -21.04 30.47
CA SER A 202 16.98 -20.14 31.17
C SER A 202 18.16 -19.89 30.25
N ALA A 203 18.33 -18.65 29.82
CA ALA A 203 19.40 -18.22 28.94
C ALA A 203 20.63 -17.80 29.73
N SER A 204 21.81 -18.25 29.34
CA SER A 204 23.09 -17.78 29.88
C SER A 204 23.44 -16.37 29.38
N GLY A 205 22.89 -15.97 28.24
CA GLY A 205 23.05 -14.67 27.58
C GLY A 205 21.76 -13.88 27.46
N MET A 206 21.77 -12.93 26.58
CA MET A 206 20.58 -12.11 26.31
C MET A 206 19.73 -12.73 25.19
N ILE A 207 18.46 -13.01 25.46
CA ILE A 207 17.53 -13.41 24.40
C ILE A 207 17.20 -12.15 23.57
N ARG A 208 17.75 -12.08 22.36
CA ARG A 208 17.63 -10.91 21.47
C ARG A 208 16.31 -10.86 20.71
N SER A 209 15.83 -12.01 20.28
CA SER A 209 14.55 -12.11 19.60
C SER A 209 13.87 -13.44 19.87
N MET A 210 12.56 -13.43 19.67
CA MET A 210 11.69 -14.57 19.77
C MET A 210 10.71 -14.52 18.60
N GLU A 211 10.71 -15.54 17.76
CA GLU A 211 9.90 -15.62 16.55
C GLU A 211 9.08 -16.91 16.55
N GLU A 212 7.80 -16.82 16.26
CA GLU A 212 6.94 -18.00 16.07
C GLU A 212 6.88 -18.34 14.59
N THR A 213 7.01 -19.60 14.23
CA THR A 213 6.86 -20.04 12.84
C THR A 213 5.41 -19.85 12.36
N PRO A 214 5.16 -19.70 11.04
CA PRO A 214 3.82 -19.48 10.50
C PRO A 214 2.79 -20.53 10.93
N SER A 215 3.18 -21.80 11.08
CA SER A 215 2.28 -22.84 11.60
C SER A 215 2.04 -22.75 13.11
N GLY A 216 2.84 -21.97 13.82
CA GLY A 216 2.83 -21.87 15.27
C GLY A 216 3.41 -23.07 16.01
N LYS A 217 4.05 -24.01 15.31
CA LYS A 217 4.57 -25.25 15.93
C LYS A 217 5.93 -25.08 16.61
N LEU A 218 6.69 -24.10 16.18
CA LEU A 218 8.00 -23.80 16.75
C LEU A 218 8.07 -22.33 17.16
N MET A 219 8.68 -22.09 18.33
CA MET A 219 9.16 -20.78 18.74
C MET A 219 10.68 -20.76 18.61
N ILE A 220 11.23 -19.78 17.93
CA ILE A 220 12.66 -19.65 17.64
C ILE A 220 13.24 -18.56 18.52
N LEU A 221 14.22 -18.89 19.32
CA LEU A 221 14.93 -17.96 20.20
C LEU A 221 16.32 -17.69 19.62
N LYS A 222 16.71 -16.44 19.57
CA LYS A 222 18.09 -16.00 19.30
C LYS A 222 18.69 -15.48 20.60
N GLU A 223 19.69 -16.16 21.12
CA GLU A 223 20.43 -15.78 22.31
C GLU A 223 21.82 -15.27 21.94
N GLU A 224 22.19 -14.11 22.44
CA GLU A 224 23.56 -13.59 22.36
C GLU A 224 24.34 -14.02 23.60
N VAL A 225 25.38 -14.79 23.38
CA VAL A 225 26.25 -15.27 24.45
C VAL A 225 27.59 -14.54 24.36
N SER A 226 28.02 -13.92 25.46
CA SER A 226 29.36 -13.31 25.57
C SER A 226 30.34 -14.35 26.10
N SER A 227 31.36 -14.65 25.32
CA SER A 227 32.48 -15.45 25.82
C SER A 227 33.51 -14.52 26.45
N GLY A 228 33.72 -14.65 27.76
CA GLY A 228 34.76 -13.92 28.48
C GLY A 228 36.15 -14.35 28.02
N GLY A 229 36.79 -13.56 27.18
CA GLY A 229 38.20 -13.67 26.82
C GLY A 229 39.04 -12.81 27.76
N ASN A 230 40.17 -13.28 28.21
CA ASN A 230 41.18 -12.50 28.91
C ASN A 230 41.63 -11.34 28.00
N ALA A 231 41.58 -10.12 28.54
CA ALA A 231 42.06 -8.87 27.92
C ALA A 231 41.27 -8.35 26.69
N GLY A 232 40.14 -7.72 26.93
CA GLY A 232 39.73 -6.54 26.12
C GLY A 232 38.91 -6.77 24.86
N THR A 233 38.65 -7.99 24.39
CA THR A 233 37.77 -8.28 23.25
C THR A 233 36.70 -9.27 23.66
N GLU A 234 35.51 -8.76 24.02
CA GLU A 234 34.31 -9.62 24.15
C GLU A 234 33.94 -10.15 22.77
N SER A 235 34.13 -11.42 22.51
CA SER A 235 33.55 -12.06 21.34
C SER A 235 32.12 -12.46 21.65
N LYS A 236 31.17 -11.89 20.91
CA LYS A 236 29.76 -12.25 20.99
C LYS A 236 29.45 -13.34 19.99
N SER A 237 28.81 -14.41 20.46
CA SER A 237 28.32 -15.47 19.58
C SER A 237 26.82 -15.63 19.70
N GLN A 238 26.18 -16.08 18.62
CA GLN A 238 24.75 -16.38 18.60
C GLN A 238 24.49 -17.84 18.95
N LYS A 239 23.44 -18.10 19.72
CA LYS A 239 22.86 -19.41 19.97
C LYS A 239 21.41 -19.41 19.55
N ILE A 240 20.98 -20.45 18.84
CA ILE A 240 19.60 -20.64 18.42
C ILE A 240 19.00 -21.76 19.25
N VAL A 241 17.79 -21.53 19.75
CA VAL A 241 17.02 -22.57 20.47
C VAL A 241 15.65 -22.62 19.83
N PHE A 242 15.21 -23.77 19.34
CA PHE A 242 13.85 -24.01 18.94
C PHE A 242 13.06 -24.60 20.13
N VAL A 243 11.90 -24.06 20.37
CA VAL A 243 10.93 -24.56 21.36
C VAL A 243 9.74 -25.15 20.59
N ASP A 244 9.50 -26.45 20.76
CA ASP A 244 8.26 -27.05 20.30
C ASP A 244 7.11 -26.49 21.15
N THR A 245 6.15 -25.81 20.52
CA THR A 245 5.08 -25.12 21.25
C THR A 245 4.05 -26.06 21.88
N ALA A 246 3.97 -27.32 21.42
CA ALA A 246 3.00 -28.29 21.92
C ALA A 246 3.45 -28.91 23.25
N ASN A 247 4.73 -29.30 23.40
CA ASN A 247 5.25 -30.01 24.56
C ASN A 247 6.35 -29.22 25.30
N LEU A 248 6.75 -28.04 24.80
CA LEU A 248 7.85 -27.20 25.33
C LEU A 248 9.23 -27.85 25.30
N GLU A 249 9.40 -28.82 24.44
CA GLU A 249 10.70 -29.46 24.22
C GLU A 249 11.68 -28.46 23.63
N LEU A 250 12.89 -28.42 24.19
CA LEU A 250 13.96 -27.55 23.71
C LEU A 250 14.82 -28.33 22.72
N LEU A 251 14.93 -27.81 21.51
CA LEU A 251 15.72 -28.40 20.45
C LEU A 251 16.90 -27.48 20.15
N TYR A 252 18.10 -28.06 20.18
CA TYR A 252 19.36 -27.33 20.05
C TYR A 252 20.04 -27.71 18.74
N PRO A 253 19.78 -26.98 17.63
CA PRO A 253 20.50 -27.22 16.39
C PRO A 253 21.98 -26.89 16.58
N ASP A 254 22.84 -27.72 16.02
CA ASP A 254 24.27 -27.40 15.96
C ASP A 254 24.50 -26.37 14.87
N ILE A 255 24.55 -25.12 15.27
CA ILE A 255 24.65 -23.97 14.34
C ILE A 255 26.07 -23.70 13.83
N GLY A 256 27.08 -24.45 14.31
CA GLY A 256 28.43 -24.40 13.76
C GLY A 256 28.88 -23.01 13.26
N GLU A 257 29.00 -22.87 11.93
CA GLU A 257 29.40 -21.64 11.25
C GLU A 257 28.33 -20.53 11.29
N ILE A 258 27.03 -20.87 11.44
CA ILE A 258 25.91 -19.92 11.41
C ILE A 258 26.02 -18.83 12.48
N LYS A 259 26.66 -19.13 13.60
CA LYS A 259 26.90 -18.19 14.70
C LYS A 259 27.71 -16.95 14.31
N GLN A 260 28.37 -16.97 13.17
CA GLN A 260 29.15 -15.85 12.62
C GLN A 260 28.31 -14.92 11.72
N GLU A 261 27.10 -15.32 11.31
CA GLU A 261 26.26 -14.52 10.46
C GLU A 261 25.66 -13.32 11.22
N GLU A 262 25.60 -12.17 10.57
CA GLU A 262 25.11 -10.95 11.17
C GLU A 262 23.59 -10.98 11.37
N TYR A 263 22.86 -11.46 10.36
CA TYR A 263 21.42 -11.58 10.38
C TYR A 263 20.98 -13.00 10.04
N LEU A 264 19.92 -13.47 10.68
CA LEU A 264 19.34 -14.78 10.43
C LEU A 264 17.86 -14.65 10.11
N ARG A 265 17.46 -15.33 9.03
CA ARG A 265 16.04 -15.50 8.64
C ARG A 265 15.70 -16.99 8.72
N PHE A 266 14.49 -17.29 9.19
CA PHE A 266 14.00 -18.65 9.29
C PHE A 266 12.77 -18.83 8.38
N THR A 267 12.83 -19.83 7.51
CA THR A 267 11.70 -20.20 6.63
C THR A 267 11.22 -21.59 7.04
N GLU A 268 9.98 -21.64 7.51
CA GLU A 268 9.37 -22.91 7.90
C GLU A 268 9.11 -23.81 6.70
N ILE A 269 9.32 -25.11 6.87
CA ILE A 269 9.09 -26.14 5.85
C ILE A 269 8.15 -27.19 6.44
N GLN A 270 7.12 -27.56 5.68
CA GLN A 270 6.14 -28.61 6.02
C GLN A 270 5.59 -28.48 7.46
N LYS A 271 5.17 -27.27 7.82
CA LYS A 271 4.55 -26.99 9.13
C LYS A 271 5.40 -27.45 10.31
N GLY A 272 6.66 -27.03 10.34
CA GLY A 272 7.58 -27.24 11.44
C GLY A 272 8.36 -28.56 11.41
N LYS A 273 8.28 -29.36 10.34
CA LYS A 273 9.14 -30.54 10.19
C LYS A 273 10.59 -30.18 9.91
N ALA A 274 10.81 -29.08 9.23
CA ALA A 274 12.14 -28.53 8.98
C ALA A 274 12.11 -27.00 8.98
N VAL A 275 13.29 -26.41 9.08
CA VAL A 275 13.49 -24.97 8.98
C VAL A 275 14.70 -24.70 8.09
N MET A 276 14.50 -23.93 7.03
CA MET A 276 15.61 -23.38 6.26
C MET A 276 16.12 -22.12 6.98
N ILE A 277 17.41 -22.08 7.27
CA ILE A 277 18.08 -20.96 7.91
C ILE A 277 18.87 -20.21 6.84
N THR A 278 18.60 -18.93 6.67
CA THR A 278 19.34 -18.03 5.79
C THR A 278 20.17 -17.10 6.65
N GLY A 279 21.49 -17.27 6.60
CA GLY A 279 22.44 -16.33 7.17
C GLY A 279 22.76 -15.22 6.18
N MET A 280 22.82 -14.00 6.66
CA MET A 280 23.09 -12.82 5.86
C MET A 280 24.16 -11.97 6.54
N THR A 281 25.23 -11.68 5.81
CA THR A 281 26.27 -10.73 6.23
C THR A 281 26.21 -9.52 5.32
N HIS A 282 26.06 -8.34 5.89
CA HIS A 282 26.03 -7.11 5.13
C HIS A 282 27.44 -6.74 4.65
N ILE A 283 27.56 -6.46 3.37
CA ILE A 283 28.73 -5.84 2.77
C ILE A 283 28.35 -4.39 2.47
N ALA A 284 28.91 -3.48 3.23
CA ALA A 284 28.66 -2.05 3.02
C ALA A 284 29.12 -1.62 1.62
N ALA A 285 28.40 -0.69 1.02
CA ALA A 285 28.86 -0.05 -0.20
C ALA A 285 30.22 0.63 0.03
N GLU A 286 31.16 0.41 -0.88
CA GLU A 286 32.47 1.07 -0.82
C GLU A 286 32.29 2.57 -1.06
N LYS A 287 32.35 3.35 0.00
CA LYS A 287 32.31 4.82 -0.06
C LYS A 287 33.71 5.35 0.25
N GLY A 288 34.41 5.74 -0.80
CA GLY A 288 35.73 6.40 -0.69
C GLY A 288 35.68 7.88 -1.04
N THR A 289 36.83 8.46 -1.36
CA THR A 289 36.92 9.82 -1.91
C THR A 289 36.26 9.90 -3.31
N VAL A 290 36.20 8.79 -4.02
CA VAL A 290 35.53 8.62 -5.31
C VAL A 290 34.65 7.37 -5.25
N ASP A 291 33.44 7.47 -5.78
CA ASP A 291 32.54 6.34 -6.01
C ASP A 291 32.70 5.89 -7.46
N ILE A 292 33.14 4.63 -7.66
CA ILE A 292 33.45 4.11 -9.00
C ILE A 292 32.29 3.23 -9.48
N TRP A 293 31.68 3.63 -10.57
CA TRP A 293 30.60 2.88 -11.25
C TRP A 293 31.15 2.23 -12.52
N TYR A 294 31.00 0.95 -12.65
CA TYR A 294 31.46 0.20 -13.80
C TYR A 294 30.30 -0.11 -14.75
N GLY A 295 30.53 -0.09 -16.06
CA GLY A 295 29.50 -0.39 -17.06
C GLY A 295 28.97 -1.83 -17.02
N ASN A 296 29.63 -2.73 -16.29
CA ASN A 296 29.23 -4.12 -16.08
C ASN A 296 28.69 -4.38 -14.65
N ASP A 297 28.39 -3.34 -13.87
CA ASP A 297 27.73 -3.50 -12.57
C ASP A 297 26.33 -4.09 -12.78
N GLY A 298 26.12 -5.33 -12.35
CA GLY A 298 24.83 -6.03 -12.51
C GLY A 298 23.81 -5.64 -11.44
N ASN A 299 24.23 -5.02 -10.33
CA ASN A 299 23.38 -4.64 -9.21
C ASN A 299 23.67 -3.20 -8.75
N LEU A 300 22.88 -2.26 -9.27
CA LEU A 300 23.03 -0.84 -8.97
C LEU A 300 22.51 -0.45 -7.58
N GLU A 301 21.54 -1.22 -7.02
CA GLU A 301 21.09 -1.06 -5.64
C GLU A 301 22.25 -1.27 -4.66
N ALA A 302 23.06 -2.32 -4.91
CA ALA A 302 24.23 -2.62 -4.09
C ALA A 302 25.28 -1.50 -4.07
N LYS A 303 25.36 -0.69 -5.12
CA LYS A 303 26.26 0.48 -5.16
C LYS A 303 25.89 1.55 -4.14
N GLN A 304 24.62 1.73 -3.86
CA GLN A 304 24.15 2.75 -2.91
C GLN A 304 24.05 2.23 -1.47
N GLU A 305 23.47 1.06 -1.29
CA GLU A 305 23.07 0.53 0.01
C GLU A 305 24.00 -0.58 0.50
N GLY A 306 24.89 -1.09 -0.35
CA GLY A 306 25.63 -2.30 -0.11
C GLY A 306 24.83 -3.55 -0.52
N SER A 307 25.36 -4.71 -0.18
CA SER A 307 24.76 -6.00 -0.52
C SER A 307 24.77 -6.96 0.66
N PHE A 308 24.03 -8.05 0.53
CA PHE A 308 24.09 -9.14 1.49
C PHE A 308 24.66 -10.38 0.82
N VAL A 309 25.72 -10.93 1.42
CA VAL A 309 26.15 -12.30 1.15
C VAL A 309 25.21 -13.20 1.92
N LYS A 310 24.56 -14.12 1.21
CA LYS A 310 23.61 -15.07 1.78
C LYS A 310 24.21 -16.46 1.78
N ARG A 311 24.04 -17.18 2.91
CA ARG A 311 24.38 -18.58 3.08
C ARG A 311 23.16 -19.30 3.59
N TYR A 312 23.02 -20.58 3.25
CA TYR A 312 21.79 -21.31 3.48
C TYR A 312 22.06 -22.64 4.13
N TRP A 313 21.22 -22.98 5.11
CA TRP A 313 21.27 -24.26 5.81
C TRP A 313 19.86 -24.81 5.98
N ILE A 314 19.76 -26.11 6.15
CA ILE A 314 18.52 -26.81 6.49
C ILE A 314 18.70 -27.53 7.81
N TRP A 315 17.77 -27.36 8.70
CA TRP A 315 17.61 -28.13 9.91
C TRP A 315 16.32 -28.94 9.87
N LYS A 316 16.36 -30.24 10.21
CA LYS A 316 15.20 -31.12 10.33
C LYS A 316 14.93 -31.39 11.80
N LYS A 317 13.66 -31.36 12.21
CA LYS A 317 13.25 -31.42 13.63
C LYS A 317 13.76 -32.65 14.38
N GLU A 318 13.92 -33.77 13.70
CA GLU A 318 14.37 -35.02 14.29
C GLU A 318 15.89 -35.16 14.29
N GLU A 319 16.63 -34.20 13.76
CA GLU A 319 18.08 -34.18 13.62
C GLU A 319 18.68 -33.04 14.45
N THR A 320 19.86 -33.25 15.02
CA THR A 320 20.63 -32.20 15.72
C THR A 320 21.49 -31.42 14.74
N GLU A 321 21.92 -32.06 13.65
CA GLU A 321 22.80 -31.49 12.66
C GLU A 321 22.06 -30.47 11.77
N VAL A 322 22.75 -29.38 11.49
CA VAL A 322 22.32 -28.37 10.52
C VAL A 322 23.17 -28.51 9.27
N ILE A 323 22.53 -28.86 8.15
CA ILE A 323 23.25 -29.20 6.92
C ILE A 323 23.31 -27.97 6.03
N ARG A 324 24.51 -27.61 5.56
CA ARG A 324 24.69 -26.50 4.61
C ARG A 324 24.10 -26.87 3.25
N VAL A 325 23.32 -25.93 2.67
CA VAL A 325 22.82 -26.03 1.30
C VAL A 325 23.90 -25.46 0.38
N PRO A 326 24.47 -26.22 -0.56
CA PRO A 326 25.48 -25.72 -1.49
C PRO A 326 24.91 -24.58 -2.35
N SER A 327 25.48 -23.38 -2.20
CA SER A 327 24.98 -22.20 -2.91
C SER A 327 26.09 -21.38 -3.58
N ASP A 328 27.30 -21.92 -3.68
CA ASP A 328 28.48 -21.19 -4.18
C ASP A 328 28.33 -20.72 -5.65
N ARG A 329 27.44 -21.37 -6.41
CA ARG A 329 27.11 -21.05 -7.82
C ARG A 329 25.92 -20.08 -7.95
N PHE A 330 25.15 -19.88 -6.88
CA PHE A 330 23.88 -19.18 -6.93
C PHE A 330 23.79 -18.13 -5.83
N SER A 331 23.42 -16.91 -6.19
CA SER A 331 23.20 -15.84 -5.23
C SER A 331 21.94 -16.03 -4.37
N THR A 332 21.03 -16.90 -4.82
CA THR A 332 19.72 -17.10 -4.19
C THR A 332 19.31 -18.55 -4.14
N VAL A 333 18.84 -18.97 -2.96
CA VAL A 333 18.18 -20.26 -2.72
C VAL A 333 16.81 -19.97 -2.12
N ALA A 334 15.75 -20.46 -2.74
CA ALA A 334 14.39 -20.36 -2.25
C ALA A 334 13.84 -21.73 -1.85
N SER A 335 13.09 -21.77 -0.74
CA SER A 335 12.40 -22.98 -0.31
C SER A 335 11.27 -23.35 -1.28
N LEU A 336 11.10 -24.65 -1.52
CA LEU A 336 9.94 -25.23 -2.18
C LEU A 336 9.03 -25.98 -1.20
N ASN A 337 9.03 -25.58 0.08
CA ASN A 337 8.31 -26.24 1.16
C ASN A 337 8.66 -27.73 1.28
N ASN A 338 9.87 -28.10 0.85
CA ASN A 338 10.41 -29.44 0.86
C ASN A 338 11.84 -29.39 1.43
N PRO A 339 12.21 -30.25 2.42
CA PRO A 339 13.54 -30.20 3.02
C PRO A 339 14.67 -30.72 2.12
N ASP A 340 14.35 -31.36 1.03
CA ASP A 340 15.31 -31.98 0.11
C ASP A 340 15.42 -31.29 -1.26
N TYR A 341 14.48 -30.35 -1.58
CA TYR A 341 14.46 -29.64 -2.86
C TYR A 341 14.41 -28.13 -2.69
N PHE A 342 15.25 -27.44 -3.46
CA PHE A 342 15.35 -25.97 -3.44
C PHE A 342 15.37 -25.41 -4.85
N LEU A 343 14.75 -24.25 -5.04
CA LEU A 343 14.89 -23.45 -6.25
C LEU A 343 16.12 -22.55 -6.10
N MET A 344 17.06 -22.65 -7.05
CA MET A 344 18.29 -21.86 -7.07
C MET A 344 18.36 -21.00 -8.33
N PHE A 345 18.86 -19.78 -8.17
CA PHE A 345 19.05 -18.86 -9.30
C PHE A 345 20.00 -17.71 -8.93
N ASN A 346 20.45 -16.98 -9.94
CA ASN A 346 21.20 -15.74 -9.76
C ASN A 346 20.26 -14.57 -10.06
N ARG A 347 20.01 -13.73 -9.05
CA ARG A 347 19.06 -12.63 -9.13
C ARG A 347 19.38 -11.65 -10.27
N ASP A 348 20.65 -11.33 -10.44
CA ASP A 348 21.11 -10.26 -11.33
C ASP A 348 21.58 -10.79 -12.70
N GLU A 349 21.51 -12.12 -12.95
CA GLU A 349 21.99 -12.75 -14.18
C GLU A 349 21.30 -12.23 -15.46
N LEU A 350 19.99 -12.02 -15.37
CA LEU A 350 19.17 -11.53 -16.49
C LEU A 350 18.73 -10.06 -16.30
N GLN A 351 19.31 -9.35 -15.33
CA GLN A 351 18.97 -7.95 -15.09
C GLN A 351 19.63 -7.03 -16.12
N ASN A 352 18.81 -6.43 -16.96
CA ASN A 352 19.21 -5.39 -17.91
C ASN A 352 18.53 -4.05 -17.64
N TYR A 353 17.72 -3.98 -16.59
CA TYR A 353 16.92 -2.83 -16.18
C TYR A 353 15.91 -2.31 -17.22
N SER A 354 15.61 -3.08 -18.28
CA SER A 354 14.46 -2.75 -19.15
C SER A 354 13.14 -3.01 -18.45
N THR A 355 13.15 -3.92 -17.47
CA THR A 355 12.05 -4.17 -16.54
C THR A 355 12.51 -4.01 -15.09
N LEU A 356 11.59 -3.70 -14.18
CA LEU A 356 11.92 -3.60 -12.75
C LEU A 356 12.27 -4.99 -12.16
N PHE A 357 11.55 -6.02 -12.58
CA PHE A 357 11.73 -7.39 -12.11
C PHE A 357 11.96 -8.32 -13.32
N PRO A 358 13.20 -8.72 -13.57
CA PRO A 358 13.53 -9.55 -14.72
C PRO A 358 13.06 -10.99 -14.54
N LEU A 359 13.09 -11.76 -15.63
CA LEU A 359 13.01 -13.21 -15.59
C LEU A 359 14.21 -13.78 -14.82
N ILE A 360 14.10 -15.01 -14.36
CA ILE A 360 15.18 -15.75 -13.71
C ILE A 360 15.53 -17.02 -14.48
N HIS A 361 16.78 -17.44 -14.40
CA HIS A 361 17.19 -18.78 -14.84
C HIS A 361 17.12 -19.70 -13.62
N GLY A 362 16.07 -20.53 -13.55
CA GLY A 362 15.78 -21.37 -12.40
C GLY A 362 16.46 -22.73 -12.48
N TRP A 363 16.95 -23.21 -11.36
CA TRP A 363 17.55 -24.54 -11.18
C TRP A 363 16.89 -25.23 -9.99
N LEU A 364 16.46 -26.49 -10.17
CA LEU A 364 15.97 -27.33 -9.08
C LEU A 364 17.16 -28.11 -8.52
N PHE A 365 17.47 -27.88 -7.27
CA PHE A 365 18.52 -28.62 -6.54
C PHE A 365 17.91 -29.73 -5.70
N ASN A 366 18.40 -30.96 -5.88
CA ASN A 366 18.09 -32.09 -5.03
C ASN A 366 19.24 -32.32 -4.04
N MET A 367 18.98 -32.06 -2.77
CA MET A 367 20.00 -32.14 -1.72
C MET A 367 20.48 -33.56 -1.44
N LYS A 368 19.58 -34.57 -1.50
CA LYS A 368 19.96 -35.99 -1.23
C LYS A 368 20.87 -36.56 -2.31
N ARG A 369 20.61 -36.18 -3.58
CA ARG A 369 21.40 -36.69 -4.73
C ARG A 369 22.54 -35.76 -5.10
N ASN A 370 22.57 -34.55 -4.54
CA ASN A 370 23.50 -33.48 -4.91
C ASN A 370 23.47 -33.19 -6.42
N THR A 371 22.27 -33.09 -7.01
CA THR A 371 22.07 -32.89 -8.45
C THR A 371 21.29 -31.62 -8.72
N TYR A 372 21.58 -31.02 -9.87
CA TYR A 372 20.91 -29.81 -10.36
C TYR A 372 20.13 -30.13 -11.64
N GLU A 373 18.89 -29.74 -11.69
CA GLU A 373 18.03 -29.87 -12.86
C GLU A 373 17.69 -28.48 -13.41
N ASP A 374 17.99 -28.23 -14.67
CA ASP A 374 17.72 -26.96 -15.33
C ASP A 374 16.21 -26.78 -15.59
N LEU A 375 15.61 -25.75 -15.03
CA LEU A 375 14.22 -25.38 -15.27
C LEU A 375 14.07 -24.39 -16.43
N GLY A 376 15.17 -23.82 -16.90
CA GLY A 376 15.23 -22.81 -17.94
C GLY A 376 14.84 -21.41 -17.45
N ILE A 377 14.64 -20.51 -18.42
CA ILE A 377 14.22 -19.13 -18.12
C ILE A 377 12.74 -19.13 -17.75
N MET A 378 12.42 -18.53 -16.61
CA MET A 378 11.09 -18.53 -16.03
C MET A 378 10.73 -17.19 -15.39
N GLN A 379 9.42 -16.95 -15.20
CA GLN A 379 8.95 -15.83 -14.41
C GLN A 379 9.19 -16.10 -12.91
N ALA A 380 9.42 -15.06 -12.15
CA ALA A 380 9.65 -15.17 -10.72
C ALA A 380 8.35 -15.43 -9.93
N GLU A 381 7.53 -16.35 -10.42
CA GLU A 381 6.25 -16.76 -9.84
C GLU A 381 6.18 -18.29 -9.72
N VAL A 382 6.04 -18.79 -8.47
CA VAL A 382 5.98 -20.22 -8.16
C VAL A 382 4.91 -20.44 -7.10
N SER A 383 4.01 -21.40 -7.32
CA SER A 383 3.06 -21.91 -6.33
C SER A 383 3.41 -23.35 -5.97
N VAL A 384 3.46 -23.65 -4.67
CA VAL A 384 3.94 -24.92 -4.13
C VAL A 384 2.82 -25.61 -3.33
N SER A 385 2.72 -26.93 -3.43
CA SER A 385 1.80 -27.76 -2.65
C SER A 385 2.15 -27.81 -1.15
N ASP A 386 1.19 -28.23 -0.30
CA ASP A 386 1.37 -28.30 1.16
C ASP A 386 2.49 -29.26 1.57
N GLN A 387 2.76 -30.30 0.80
CA GLN A 387 3.84 -31.28 1.05
C GLN A 387 5.13 -30.94 0.28
N GLY A 388 5.13 -29.95 -0.61
CA GLY A 388 6.28 -29.60 -1.42
C GLY A 388 6.71 -30.65 -2.44
N ASN A 389 5.84 -31.61 -2.76
CA ASN A 389 6.08 -32.64 -3.79
C ASN A 389 5.68 -32.21 -5.18
N HIS A 390 4.87 -31.17 -5.30
CA HIS A 390 4.51 -30.54 -6.55
C HIS A 390 4.65 -29.03 -6.45
N PHE A 391 5.07 -28.41 -7.55
CA PHE A 391 4.97 -26.97 -7.71
C PHE A 391 4.65 -26.61 -9.17
N VAL A 392 4.06 -25.44 -9.36
CA VAL A 392 3.82 -24.87 -10.67
C VAL A 392 4.57 -23.56 -10.81
N TYR A 393 5.13 -23.32 -11.99
CA TYR A 393 5.83 -22.09 -12.36
C TYR A 393 5.48 -21.69 -13.79
N LYS A 394 5.69 -20.42 -14.13
CA LYS A 394 5.52 -19.93 -15.51
C LYS A 394 6.86 -19.89 -16.25
N ASN A 395 6.94 -20.47 -17.44
CA ASN A 395 8.09 -20.33 -18.32
C ASN A 395 8.19 -18.87 -18.83
N LYS A 396 9.20 -18.59 -19.66
CA LYS A 396 9.41 -17.23 -20.21
C LYS A 396 8.25 -16.72 -21.07
N GLN A 397 7.42 -17.61 -21.62
CA GLN A 397 6.23 -17.26 -22.39
C GLN A 397 4.99 -17.05 -21.50
N GLY A 398 5.09 -17.25 -20.18
CA GLY A 398 3.96 -17.14 -19.26
C GLY A 398 3.09 -18.38 -19.18
N ILE A 399 3.49 -19.50 -19.77
CA ILE A 399 2.77 -20.78 -19.76
C ILE A 399 3.11 -21.51 -18.46
N TRP A 400 2.09 -22.01 -17.76
CA TRP A 400 2.27 -22.76 -16.53
C TRP A 400 2.85 -24.17 -16.80
N ILE A 401 3.85 -24.53 -16.03
CA ILE A 401 4.49 -25.85 -15.98
C ILE A 401 4.23 -26.44 -14.59
N LEU A 402 3.66 -27.63 -14.54
CA LEU A 402 3.58 -28.44 -13.31
C LEU A 402 4.82 -29.34 -13.26
N LEU A 403 5.49 -29.37 -12.12
CA LEU A 403 6.62 -30.25 -11.86
C LEU A 403 6.37 -31.07 -10.63
N ASP A 404 6.59 -32.38 -10.74
CA ASP A 404 6.65 -33.34 -9.62
C ASP A 404 8.13 -33.48 -9.19
N THR A 405 8.40 -33.19 -7.92
CA THR A 405 9.79 -33.17 -7.41
C THR A 405 10.41 -34.57 -7.30
N ASP A 406 9.60 -35.59 -7.08
CA ASP A 406 10.11 -36.95 -6.85
C ASP A 406 10.47 -37.65 -8.16
N THR A 407 9.66 -37.47 -9.19
CA THR A 407 9.83 -38.08 -10.52
C THR A 407 10.52 -37.17 -11.52
N LEU A 408 10.60 -35.87 -11.26
CA LEU A 408 11.05 -34.80 -12.18
C LEU A 408 10.19 -34.70 -13.44
N ASN A 409 8.99 -35.29 -13.43
CA ASN A 409 8.07 -35.19 -14.54
C ASN A 409 7.53 -33.76 -14.68
N ARG A 410 7.58 -33.22 -15.91
CA ARG A 410 7.08 -31.87 -16.26
C ARG A 410 5.87 -32.00 -17.15
N VAL A 411 4.81 -31.30 -16.78
CA VAL A 411 3.56 -31.23 -17.55
C VAL A 411 3.30 -29.78 -17.94
N VAL A 412 3.24 -29.51 -19.24
CA VAL A 412 2.82 -28.22 -19.77
C VAL A 412 1.31 -28.09 -19.62
N LEU A 413 0.84 -27.06 -18.94
CA LEU A 413 -0.56 -26.80 -18.74
C LEU A 413 -1.09 -25.92 -19.87
N GLU A 414 -1.49 -26.56 -20.98
CA GLU A 414 -1.94 -25.91 -22.20
C GLU A 414 -3.30 -25.24 -22.06
N LYS A 415 -3.40 -24.26 -21.16
CA LYS A 415 -4.58 -23.43 -21.03
C LYS A 415 -4.15 -21.99 -20.89
N GLU A 416 -4.62 -21.16 -21.79
CA GLU A 416 -4.40 -19.74 -21.79
C GLU A 416 -5.15 -19.05 -20.65
N ASP A 417 -4.75 -17.81 -20.35
CA ASP A 417 -5.42 -16.92 -19.39
C ASP A 417 -5.31 -17.30 -17.91
N LEU A 418 -4.55 -18.32 -17.53
CA LEU A 418 -4.37 -18.68 -16.14
C LEU A 418 -3.45 -17.67 -15.42
N THR A 419 -3.97 -17.05 -14.36
CA THR A 419 -3.27 -15.96 -13.69
C THR A 419 -2.63 -16.35 -12.36
N LYS A 420 -3.30 -17.16 -11.54
CA LYS A 420 -2.83 -17.58 -10.23
C LYS A 420 -3.19 -19.01 -9.93
N ALA A 421 -2.32 -19.74 -9.22
CA ALA A 421 -2.48 -21.17 -8.92
C ALA A 421 -2.55 -21.42 -7.41
N TYR A 422 -3.41 -22.37 -7.01
CA TYR A 422 -3.60 -22.85 -5.64
C TYR A 422 -3.71 -24.38 -5.64
N PHE A 423 -2.99 -25.04 -4.77
CA PHE A 423 -3.15 -26.47 -4.57
C PHE A 423 -4.28 -26.80 -3.59
N SER A 424 -4.93 -27.95 -3.78
CA SER A 424 -5.79 -28.53 -2.72
C SER A 424 -4.93 -28.98 -1.53
N PRO A 425 -5.47 -29.10 -0.31
CA PRO A 425 -4.73 -29.57 0.85
C PRO A 425 -4.08 -30.95 0.69
N ASP A 426 -4.67 -31.82 -0.11
CA ASP A 426 -4.15 -33.16 -0.43
C ASP A 426 -3.16 -33.17 -1.61
N GLY A 427 -2.91 -32.03 -2.25
CA GLY A 427 -1.96 -31.86 -3.34
C GLY A 427 -2.38 -32.52 -4.66
N LYS A 428 -3.60 -33.03 -4.80
CA LYS A 428 -4.05 -33.79 -5.99
C LYS A 428 -4.73 -32.92 -7.05
N THR A 429 -5.09 -31.72 -6.68
CA THR A 429 -5.82 -30.76 -7.51
C THR A 429 -5.15 -29.40 -7.47
N ILE A 430 -5.14 -28.71 -8.60
CA ILE A 430 -4.73 -27.30 -8.68
C ILE A 430 -5.95 -26.49 -9.12
N TYR A 431 -6.22 -25.41 -8.41
CA TYR A 431 -7.21 -24.41 -8.78
C TYR A 431 -6.50 -23.21 -9.40
N PHE A 432 -7.02 -22.73 -10.52
CA PHE A 432 -6.48 -21.56 -11.19
C PHE A 432 -7.51 -20.45 -11.31
N GLU A 433 -7.08 -19.23 -11.06
CA GLU A 433 -7.80 -18.05 -11.51
C GLU A 433 -7.53 -17.81 -12.99
N SER A 434 -8.53 -17.27 -13.71
CA SER A 434 -8.38 -16.79 -15.08
C SER A 434 -9.03 -15.42 -15.25
N SER A 435 -9.03 -14.87 -16.46
CA SER A 435 -9.66 -13.58 -16.76
C SER A 435 -11.19 -13.58 -16.56
N SER A 436 -11.83 -14.76 -16.50
CA SER A 436 -13.29 -14.88 -16.48
C SER A 436 -13.88 -15.92 -15.52
N ASP A 437 -13.09 -16.85 -14.99
CA ASP A 437 -13.61 -17.92 -14.12
C ASP A 437 -12.49 -18.58 -13.29
N LEU A 438 -12.88 -19.54 -12.46
CA LEU A 438 -11.98 -20.47 -11.78
C LEU A 438 -11.94 -21.81 -12.52
N TRP A 439 -10.74 -22.38 -12.58
CA TRP A 439 -10.50 -23.67 -13.21
C TRP A 439 -9.94 -24.66 -12.20
N ARG A 440 -10.35 -25.91 -12.30
CA ARG A 440 -9.83 -27.04 -11.56
C ARG A 440 -9.02 -27.93 -12.49
N TYR A 441 -7.78 -28.23 -12.14
CA TYR A 441 -6.93 -29.21 -12.82
C TYR A 441 -6.69 -30.40 -11.90
N GLU A 442 -7.12 -31.59 -12.33
CA GLU A 442 -6.90 -32.85 -11.60
C GLU A 442 -5.59 -33.47 -12.07
N ILE A 443 -4.56 -33.52 -11.21
CA ILE A 443 -3.19 -33.91 -11.59
C ILE A 443 -3.15 -35.31 -12.17
N ASN A 444 -3.79 -36.29 -11.53
CA ASN A 444 -3.78 -37.70 -11.98
C ASN A 444 -4.53 -37.94 -13.28
N LYS A 445 -5.41 -37.02 -13.68
CA LYS A 445 -6.23 -37.17 -14.91
C LYS A 445 -5.72 -36.28 -16.04
N GLY A 446 -4.83 -35.32 -15.73
CA GLY A 446 -4.37 -34.35 -16.72
C GLY A 446 -5.49 -33.48 -17.31
N LYS A 447 -6.58 -33.22 -16.54
CA LYS A 447 -7.78 -32.61 -17.07
C LYS A 447 -8.18 -31.32 -16.38
N PHE A 448 -8.43 -30.27 -17.19
CA PHE A 448 -9.08 -29.05 -16.75
C PHE A 448 -10.61 -29.17 -16.73
N THR A 449 -11.24 -28.55 -15.73
CA THR A 449 -12.70 -28.41 -15.61
C THR A 449 -13.01 -27.01 -15.11
N ALA A 450 -13.87 -26.27 -15.83
CA ALA A 450 -14.35 -24.96 -15.37
C ALA A 450 -15.30 -25.14 -14.17
N LEU A 451 -15.19 -24.25 -13.18
CA LEU A 451 -16.07 -24.25 -12.01
C LEU A 451 -17.38 -23.50 -12.26
N THR A 452 -17.41 -22.68 -13.30
CA THR A 452 -18.59 -21.93 -13.75
C THR A 452 -19.24 -21.10 -12.64
N ILE A 453 -18.42 -20.28 -11.98
CA ILE A 453 -18.86 -19.35 -10.93
C ILE A 453 -19.56 -18.14 -11.54
N ASP A 454 -18.89 -17.47 -12.47
CA ASP A 454 -19.41 -16.35 -13.27
C ASP A 454 -18.63 -16.30 -14.60
N LYS A 455 -19.33 -16.44 -15.73
CA LYS A 455 -18.71 -16.47 -17.06
C LYS A 455 -18.45 -15.08 -17.67
N GLU A 456 -19.13 -14.07 -17.16
CA GLU A 456 -19.12 -12.74 -17.74
C GLU A 456 -18.14 -11.80 -17.03
N ASN A 457 -17.86 -12.07 -15.77
CA ASN A 457 -17.10 -11.20 -14.88
C ASN A 457 -15.81 -11.86 -14.38
N GLU A 458 -14.94 -11.06 -13.83
CA GLU A 458 -13.66 -11.49 -13.28
C GLU A 458 -13.86 -12.10 -11.88
N VAL A 459 -13.50 -13.38 -11.69
CA VAL A 459 -13.61 -14.09 -10.42
C VAL A 459 -12.22 -14.22 -9.78
N ARG A 460 -12.10 -13.85 -8.49
CA ARG A 460 -10.86 -13.96 -7.71
C ARG A 460 -11.11 -14.64 -6.38
N VAL A 461 -10.15 -15.43 -5.94
CA VAL A 461 -10.15 -16.05 -4.60
C VAL A 461 -9.67 -15.02 -3.57
N VAL A 462 -10.50 -14.77 -2.56
CA VAL A 462 -10.19 -13.86 -1.46
C VAL A 462 -9.64 -14.60 -0.25
N THR A 463 -10.35 -15.64 0.21
CA THR A 463 -9.88 -16.51 1.30
C THR A 463 -8.86 -17.50 0.76
N LYS A 464 -7.64 -17.44 1.30
CA LYS A 464 -6.53 -18.26 0.88
C LYS A 464 -5.59 -18.53 2.05
N ASP A 465 -4.97 -19.71 2.02
CA ASP A 465 -3.87 -20.08 2.91
C ASP A 465 -2.56 -19.98 2.11
N GLU A 466 -1.83 -18.88 2.30
CA GLU A 466 -0.59 -18.59 1.59
C GLU A 466 0.54 -18.35 2.59
N THR A 467 1.70 -18.88 2.29
CA THR A 467 2.94 -18.64 3.03
C THR A 467 4.04 -18.27 2.04
N ASP A 468 4.65 -17.11 2.22
CA ASP A 468 5.79 -16.72 1.41
C ASP A 468 7.00 -17.60 1.75
N LEU A 469 7.54 -18.24 0.74
CA LEU A 469 8.74 -19.09 0.85
C LEU A 469 10.03 -18.32 0.57
N TYR A 470 9.89 -17.16 -0.09
CA TYR A 470 10.97 -16.20 -0.34
C TYR A 470 10.40 -14.77 -0.31
N PRO A 471 10.38 -14.12 0.85
CA PRO A 471 9.70 -12.83 1.04
C PRO A 471 10.57 -11.64 0.59
N GLU A 472 10.91 -11.56 -0.68
CA GLU A 472 11.59 -10.42 -1.29
C GLU A 472 10.73 -9.81 -2.39
N THR A 473 10.79 -8.49 -2.52
CA THR A 473 10.00 -7.75 -3.53
C THR A 473 10.38 -8.21 -4.95
N GLY A 474 9.38 -8.38 -5.79
CA GLY A 474 9.56 -8.85 -7.18
C GLY A 474 9.49 -10.36 -7.34
N TYR A 475 9.44 -11.11 -6.25
CA TYR A 475 9.33 -12.57 -6.27
C TYR A 475 8.01 -13.03 -5.63
N SER A 476 7.37 -14.02 -6.23
CA SER A 476 6.12 -14.61 -5.74
C SER A 476 6.28 -16.12 -5.59
N PHE A 477 7.14 -16.55 -4.65
CA PHE A 477 7.35 -17.95 -4.33
C PHE A 477 6.54 -18.30 -3.09
N ARG A 478 5.43 -19.04 -3.28
CA ARG A 478 4.44 -19.25 -2.22
C ARG A 478 3.98 -20.69 -2.12
N ARG A 479 3.86 -21.16 -0.89
CA ARG A 479 2.93 -22.23 -0.61
C ARG A 479 1.53 -21.64 -0.69
N SER A 480 0.72 -22.10 -1.65
CA SER A 480 -0.62 -21.53 -1.91
C SER A 480 -1.65 -22.66 -1.88
N ILE A 481 -2.53 -22.67 -0.86
CA ILE A 481 -3.51 -23.72 -0.64
C ILE A 481 -4.93 -23.15 -0.68
N LEU A 482 -5.83 -23.86 -1.35
CA LEU A 482 -7.25 -23.57 -1.39
C LEU A 482 -8.03 -24.81 -0.94
N ASP A 483 -8.60 -24.74 0.27
CA ASP A 483 -9.49 -25.78 0.80
C ASP A 483 -10.94 -25.46 0.46
N VAL A 484 -11.46 -26.11 -0.56
CA VAL A 484 -12.86 -25.97 -0.99
C VAL A 484 -13.87 -26.69 -0.08
N ASN A 485 -13.39 -27.46 0.90
CA ASN A 485 -14.24 -28.06 1.94
C ASN A 485 -14.52 -27.08 3.09
N ALA A 486 -13.73 -26.02 3.22
CA ALA A 486 -14.00 -24.88 4.07
C ALA A 486 -14.75 -23.77 3.29
N PRO A 487 -15.42 -22.82 3.96
CA PRO A 487 -16.03 -21.70 3.28
C PRO A 487 -14.97 -20.79 2.60
N VAL A 488 -15.10 -20.61 1.29
CA VAL A 488 -14.23 -19.78 0.47
C VAL A 488 -14.96 -18.49 0.12
N LEU A 489 -14.35 -17.35 0.40
CA LEU A 489 -14.81 -16.05 -0.07
C LEU A 489 -14.23 -15.79 -1.47
N LEU A 490 -15.11 -15.52 -2.42
CA LEU A 490 -14.78 -15.11 -3.77
C LEU A 490 -15.20 -13.65 -3.98
N SER A 491 -14.45 -12.91 -4.78
CA SER A 491 -14.88 -11.62 -5.31
C SER A 491 -15.14 -11.76 -6.81
N VAL A 492 -16.26 -11.22 -7.26
CA VAL A 492 -16.64 -11.12 -8.67
C VAL A 492 -16.63 -9.63 -9.03
N THR A 493 -15.74 -9.23 -9.91
CA THR A 493 -15.64 -7.85 -10.38
C THR A 493 -16.30 -7.71 -11.74
N ARG A 494 -17.25 -6.80 -11.88
CA ARG A 494 -17.89 -6.50 -13.15
C ARG A 494 -16.90 -5.94 -14.15
N LYS A 495 -16.80 -6.54 -15.32
CA LYS A 495 -15.84 -6.11 -16.36
C LYS A 495 -15.93 -4.61 -16.67
N GLY A 496 -14.79 -3.96 -16.75
CA GLY A 496 -14.66 -2.52 -17.04
C GLY A 496 -15.07 -1.60 -15.88
N THR A 497 -15.31 -2.14 -14.67
CA THR A 497 -15.63 -1.38 -13.47
C THR A 497 -14.81 -1.89 -12.28
N ILE A 498 -14.96 -1.23 -11.13
CA ILE A 498 -14.44 -1.73 -9.84
C ILE A 498 -15.56 -2.28 -8.95
N GLU A 499 -16.78 -2.35 -9.45
CA GLU A 499 -17.92 -2.90 -8.70
C GLU A 499 -17.71 -4.38 -8.41
N LYS A 500 -17.82 -4.76 -7.13
CA LYS A 500 -17.56 -6.11 -6.65
C LYS A 500 -18.78 -6.72 -5.98
N THR A 501 -19.04 -7.98 -6.32
CA THR A 501 -19.92 -8.86 -5.57
C THR A 501 -19.05 -9.88 -4.84
N PHE A 502 -19.34 -10.13 -3.56
CA PHE A 502 -18.64 -11.13 -2.79
C PHE A 502 -19.54 -12.33 -2.58
N LEU A 503 -18.99 -13.50 -2.92
CA LEU A 503 -19.69 -14.76 -2.88
C LEU A 503 -19.06 -15.69 -1.85
N LYS A 504 -19.89 -16.44 -1.14
CA LYS A 504 -19.48 -17.60 -0.36
C LYS A 504 -19.57 -18.84 -1.23
N TRP A 505 -18.46 -19.54 -1.42
CA TRP A 505 -18.39 -20.84 -2.05
C TRP A 505 -18.10 -21.89 -0.99
N TYR A 506 -19.03 -22.87 -0.82
CA TYR A 506 -18.90 -23.87 0.21
C TYR A 506 -19.58 -25.18 -0.24
N LYS A 507 -18.83 -26.30 -0.22
CA LYS A 507 -19.34 -27.64 -0.62
C LYS A 507 -20.05 -27.62 -1.98
N GLY A 508 -19.43 -26.98 -2.98
CA GLY A 508 -19.97 -26.88 -4.34
C GLY A 508 -21.18 -25.93 -4.52
N ARG A 509 -21.61 -25.24 -3.45
CA ARG A 509 -22.71 -24.27 -3.52
C ARG A 509 -22.15 -22.84 -3.42
N VAL A 510 -22.71 -21.96 -4.24
CA VAL A 510 -22.38 -20.54 -4.23
C VAL A 510 -23.56 -19.73 -3.69
N GLY A 511 -23.29 -18.84 -2.73
CA GLY A 511 -24.29 -17.93 -2.17
C GLY A 511 -23.74 -16.51 -2.11
N THR A 512 -24.58 -15.53 -2.37
CA THR A 512 -24.20 -14.10 -2.33
C THR A 512 -24.10 -13.62 -0.91
N LEU A 513 -22.93 -13.06 -0.54
CA LEU A 513 -22.67 -12.48 0.79
C LEU A 513 -22.81 -10.96 0.77
N MET A 514 -22.13 -10.27 -0.15
CA MET A 514 -22.19 -8.80 -0.30
C MET A 514 -22.34 -8.46 -1.78
N VAL A 515 -23.13 -7.45 -2.09
CA VAL A 515 -23.33 -6.95 -3.46
C VAL A 515 -23.11 -5.44 -3.47
N SER A 516 -22.23 -4.97 -4.34
CA SER A 516 -22.15 -3.55 -4.66
C SER A 516 -23.10 -3.26 -5.85
N SER A 517 -24.30 -2.86 -5.55
CA SER A 517 -25.25 -2.43 -6.57
C SER A 517 -25.18 -0.91 -6.74
N GLY A 518 -24.32 -0.41 -7.65
CA GLY A 518 -24.12 1.02 -7.84
C GLY A 518 -23.43 1.72 -6.67
N SER A 519 -22.67 0.97 -5.87
CA SER A 519 -21.86 1.46 -4.74
C SER A 519 -20.50 0.77 -4.72
N ASN A 520 -19.54 1.30 -3.98
CA ASN A 520 -18.22 0.70 -3.80
C ASN A 520 -18.09 0.12 -2.40
N ILE A 521 -17.60 -1.12 -2.30
CA ILE A 521 -17.20 -1.73 -1.04
C ILE A 521 -15.70 -1.54 -0.89
N THR A 522 -15.29 -0.66 0.01
CA THR A 522 -13.89 -0.25 0.18
C THR A 522 -13.14 -1.00 1.27
N TRP A 523 -13.87 -1.58 2.22
CA TRP A 523 -13.32 -2.40 3.30
C TRP A 523 -14.37 -3.42 3.77
N TYR A 524 -13.94 -4.59 4.23
CA TYR A 524 -14.85 -5.58 4.80
C TYR A 524 -14.16 -6.51 5.81
N LYS A 525 -14.97 -7.09 6.70
CA LYS A 525 -14.63 -8.16 7.63
C LYS A 525 -15.78 -9.16 7.67
N THR A 526 -15.47 -10.45 7.64
CA THR A 526 -16.45 -11.55 7.72
C THR A 526 -16.21 -12.42 8.94
N ASP A 527 -17.22 -13.16 9.36
CA ASP A 527 -17.04 -14.27 10.30
C ASP A 527 -16.36 -15.47 9.58
N GLU A 528 -15.85 -16.43 10.36
CA GLU A 528 -15.13 -17.60 9.86
C GLU A 528 -15.99 -18.46 8.90
N MET A 529 -17.29 -18.54 9.14
CA MET A 529 -18.23 -19.31 8.34
C MET A 529 -18.82 -18.54 7.15
N LEU A 530 -18.39 -17.29 6.94
CA LEU A 530 -18.90 -16.40 5.89
C LEU A 530 -20.45 -16.29 5.91
N ASN A 531 -21.05 -16.21 7.07
CA ASN A 531 -22.48 -15.98 7.23
C ASN A 531 -22.82 -14.53 7.52
N LYS A 532 -21.86 -13.76 8.00
CA LYS A 532 -21.98 -12.36 8.34
C LYS A 532 -20.85 -11.56 7.73
N ALA A 533 -21.15 -10.31 7.37
CA ALA A 533 -20.17 -9.35 6.91
C ALA A 533 -20.43 -7.98 7.52
N ILE A 534 -19.35 -7.28 7.85
CA ILE A 534 -19.33 -5.87 8.16
C ILE A 534 -18.45 -5.22 7.10
N TYR A 535 -18.93 -4.16 6.44
CA TYR A 535 -18.20 -3.53 5.37
C TYR A 535 -18.44 -2.02 5.31
N LEU A 536 -17.53 -1.30 4.67
CA LEU A 536 -17.70 0.10 4.29
C LEU A 536 -18.26 0.15 2.87
N GLU A 537 -19.37 0.83 2.72
CA GLU A 537 -20.02 1.08 1.44
C GLU A 537 -20.17 2.58 1.20
N GLU A 538 -19.81 3.01 0.01
CA GLU A 538 -19.92 4.40 -0.44
C GLU A 538 -20.44 4.49 -1.86
N SER A 539 -20.96 5.66 -2.24
CA SER A 539 -21.25 5.97 -3.63
C SER A 539 -21.06 7.47 -3.88
N LEU A 540 -21.12 7.89 -5.14
CA LEU A 540 -21.04 9.30 -5.52
C LEU A 540 -21.98 10.18 -4.69
N HIS A 541 -23.19 9.69 -4.42
CA HIS A 541 -24.25 10.41 -3.71
C HIS A 541 -24.29 10.15 -2.20
N LYS A 542 -23.48 9.23 -1.69
CA LYS A 542 -23.57 8.79 -0.31
C LYS A 542 -22.18 8.64 0.30
N PRO A 543 -21.87 9.40 1.38
CA PRO A 543 -20.63 9.20 2.13
C PRO A 543 -20.48 7.76 2.63
N PRO A 544 -19.25 7.30 2.93
CA PRO A 544 -19.01 5.97 3.45
C PRO A 544 -19.88 5.64 4.67
N GLY A 545 -20.55 4.50 4.62
CA GLY A 545 -21.35 3.95 5.72
C GLY A 545 -20.83 2.60 6.17
N ILE A 546 -20.90 2.29 7.47
CA ILE A 546 -20.64 0.97 8.00
C ILE A 546 -21.93 0.16 7.90
N VAL A 547 -21.85 -0.96 7.18
CA VAL A 547 -23.00 -1.82 6.90
C VAL A 547 -22.78 -3.18 7.55
N TYR A 548 -23.82 -3.72 8.19
CA TYR A 548 -23.88 -5.08 8.69
C TYR A 548 -24.80 -5.91 7.79
N LYS A 549 -24.40 -7.13 7.46
CA LYS A 549 -25.17 -8.02 6.59
C LYS A 549 -25.04 -9.47 7.02
N GLU A 550 -26.17 -10.18 6.96
CA GLU A 550 -26.21 -11.64 7.08
C GLU A 550 -26.52 -12.29 5.74
N ILE A 551 -25.92 -13.45 5.47
CA ILE A 551 -26.20 -14.22 4.25
C ILE A 551 -27.69 -14.59 4.18
N GLY A 552 -28.26 -14.55 3.00
CA GLY A 552 -29.71 -14.81 2.80
C GLY A 552 -30.60 -13.57 2.99
N HIS A 553 -30.11 -12.47 3.55
CA HIS A 553 -30.83 -11.21 3.55
C HIS A 553 -30.54 -10.42 2.28
N PRO A 554 -31.55 -9.80 1.64
CA PRO A 554 -31.33 -9.10 0.37
C PRO A 554 -30.47 -7.84 0.49
N LYS A 555 -30.58 -7.12 1.62
CA LYS A 555 -29.85 -5.86 1.87
C LYS A 555 -29.10 -5.91 3.17
N GLY A 556 -28.01 -5.13 3.27
CA GLY A 556 -27.32 -4.86 4.52
C GLY A 556 -27.97 -3.69 5.27
N ASP A 557 -27.85 -3.70 6.59
CA ASP A 557 -28.31 -2.63 7.48
C ASP A 557 -27.19 -1.61 7.70
N VAL A 558 -27.43 -0.34 7.37
CA VAL A 558 -26.47 0.75 7.65
C VAL A 558 -26.51 1.05 9.14
N ILE A 559 -25.47 0.63 9.86
CA ILE A 559 -25.33 0.83 11.30
C ILE A 559 -24.66 2.14 11.69
N PHE A 560 -23.91 2.73 10.76
CA PHE A 560 -23.31 4.05 10.96
C PHE A 560 -23.11 4.74 9.61
N GLN A 561 -23.55 6.02 9.51
CA GLN A 561 -23.33 6.85 8.33
C GLN A 561 -22.32 7.93 8.65
N SER A 562 -21.22 7.99 7.90
CA SER A 562 -20.26 9.10 8.03
C SER A 562 -20.82 10.38 7.41
N ASN A 563 -20.31 11.52 7.84
CA ASN A 563 -20.59 12.84 7.24
C ASN A 563 -22.08 13.12 6.92
N PRO A 564 -23.01 12.92 7.87
CA PRO A 564 -24.44 13.13 7.61
C PRO A 564 -24.80 14.60 7.28
N GLN A 565 -23.88 15.53 7.58
CA GLN A 565 -23.96 16.95 7.21
C GLN A 565 -23.68 17.22 5.74
N ASP A 566 -23.03 16.31 5.02
CA ASP A 566 -22.75 16.45 3.61
C ASP A 566 -24.01 16.26 2.76
N LYS A 567 -24.73 17.36 2.54
CA LYS A 567 -25.93 17.38 1.70
C LYS A 567 -25.61 17.60 0.23
N THR A 568 -24.42 18.14 -0.09
CA THR A 568 -24.04 18.49 -1.45
C THR A 568 -23.71 17.25 -2.28
N SER A 569 -23.23 16.18 -1.68
CA SER A 569 -22.97 14.92 -2.42
C SER A 569 -24.22 14.33 -3.08
N ALA A 570 -25.39 14.47 -2.47
CA ALA A 570 -26.65 14.02 -3.07
C ALA A 570 -27.07 14.83 -4.30
N LEU A 571 -26.47 16.01 -4.50
CA LEU A 571 -26.76 16.92 -5.62
C LEU A 571 -25.81 16.74 -6.80
N ILE A 572 -24.74 15.94 -6.63
CA ILE A 572 -23.75 15.74 -7.68
C ILE A 572 -24.40 14.95 -8.83
N ARG A 573 -24.35 15.56 -10.02
CA ARG A 573 -24.73 14.91 -11.27
C ARG A 573 -23.49 14.56 -12.06
N MET A 574 -23.46 13.37 -12.66
CA MET A 574 -22.42 12.98 -13.60
C MET A 574 -23.00 12.24 -14.80
N GLU A 575 -22.27 12.27 -15.89
CA GLU A 575 -22.58 11.49 -17.09
C GLU A 575 -21.31 10.84 -17.63
N THR A 576 -21.48 9.68 -18.25
CA THR A 576 -20.40 9.01 -18.98
C THR A 576 -20.49 9.40 -20.46
N ILE A 577 -19.45 10.04 -20.96
CA ILE A 577 -19.32 10.44 -22.35
C ILE A 577 -18.52 9.35 -23.07
N SER A 578 -19.12 8.76 -24.10
CA SER A 578 -18.42 7.79 -24.95
C SER A 578 -17.79 8.50 -26.16
N PHE A 579 -16.56 8.17 -26.48
CA PHE A 579 -15.85 8.70 -27.65
C PHE A 579 -14.91 7.63 -28.24
N LYS A 580 -14.40 7.91 -29.42
CA LYS A 580 -13.35 7.10 -30.03
C LYS A 580 -12.15 8.00 -30.31
N ASN A 581 -10.96 7.49 -30.08
CA ASN A 581 -9.74 8.14 -30.52
C ASN A 581 -9.49 7.91 -32.02
N LYS A 582 -8.46 8.48 -32.59
CA LYS A 582 -8.13 8.33 -34.04
C LYS A 582 -7.74 6.89 -34.41
N GLU A 583 -7.35 6.08 -33.44
CA GLU A 583 -7.09 4.63 -33.61
C GLU A 583 -8.38 3.80 -33.50
N GLU A 584 -9.57 4.43 -33.50
CA GLU A 584 -10.89 3.81 -33.37
C GLU A 584 -11.11 3.03 -32.05
N ILE A 585 -10.26 3.26 -31.04
CA ILE A 585 -10.42 2.66 -29.70
C ILE A 585 -11.60 3.34 -29.01
N SER A 586 -12.57 2.54 -28.57
CA SER A 586 -13.71 3.02 -27.79
C SER A 586 -13.32 3.35 -26.37
N LEU A 587 -13.44 4.61 -25.98
CA LEU A 587 -13.06 5.18 -24.70
C LEU A 587 -14.26 5.87 -24.04
N LYS A 588 -14.09 6.20 -22.74
CA LYS A 588 -15.09 6.90 -21.95
C LYS A 588 -14.47 8.11 -21.25
N GLY A 589 -15.30 9.07 -20.92
CA GLY A 589 -14.95 10.17 -20.01
C GLY A 589 -16.05 10.37 -18.99
N ILE A 590 -15.70 10.76 -17.78
CA ILE A 590 -16.68 11.11 -16.73
C ILE A 590 -16.83 12.61 -16.69
N LEU A 591 -18.02 13.10 -16.99
CA LEU A 591 -18.37 14.53 -16.91
C LEU A 591 -19.20 14.78 -15.66
N TYR A 592 -18.66 15.52 -14.71
CA TYR A 592 -19.37 15.99 -13.52
C TYR A 592 -19.89 17.39 -13.75
N TYR A 593 -21.15 17.63 -13.34
CA TYR A 593 -21.84 18.90 -13.46
C TYR A 593 -21.58 19.81 -12.27
N PRO A 594 -21.50 21.14 -12.49
CA PRO A 594 -21.45 22.08 -11.37
C PRO A 594 -22.70 21.94 -10.48
N ILE A 595 -22.51 22.07 -9.17
CA ILE A 595 -23.62 22.07 -8.22
C ILE A 595 -24.48 23.30 -8.48
N GLY A 596 -25.79 23.11 -8.61
CA GLY A 596 -26.69 24.17 -9.01
C GLY A 596 -26.70 24.47 -10.53
N TYR A 597 -26.28 23.49 -11.35
CA TYR A 597 -26.37 23.60 -12.80
C TYR A 597 -27.77 24.01 -13.24
N THR A 598 -27.83 25.02 -14.15
CA THR A 598 -29.06 25.53 -14.75
C THR A 598 -28.97 25.35 -16.25
N GLU A 599 -29.97 24.73 -16.85
CA GLU A 599 -30.05 24.55 -18.30
C GLU A 599 -30.04 25.89 -19.04
N GLY A 600 -29.35 25.94 -20.19
CA GLY A 600 -29.18 27.14 -20.97
C GLY A 600 -28.07 28.09 -20.53
N LYS A 601 -27.52 27.93 -19.36
CA LYS A 601 -26.33 28.66 -18.91
C LYS A 601 -25.05 27.92 -19.27
N LYS A 602 -24.03 28.64 -19.74
CA LYS A 602 -22.69 28.09 -20.00
C LYS A 602 -21.81 28.18 -18.75
N TYR A 603 -21.04 27.13 -18.50
CA TYR A 603 -20.11 27.03 -17.38
C TYR A 603 -18.72 26.64 -17.88
N PRO A 604 -17.66 27.19 -17.30
CA PRO A 604 -16.28 26.76 -17.61
C PRO A 604 -16.02 25.31 -17.17
N MET A 605 -15.03 24.69 -17.80
CA MET A 605 -14.69 23.30 -17.54
C MET A 605 -13.22 23.13 -17.15
N VAL A 606 -12.95 22.28 -16.18
CA VAL A 606 -11.60 21.79 -15.83
C VAL A 606 -11.49 20.32 -16.27
N VAL A 607 -10.54 20.04 -17.14
CA VAL A 607 -10.20 18.69 -17.59
C VAL A 607 -9.03 18.19 -16.76
N HIS A 608 -9.23 17.09 -16.04
CA HIS A 608 -8.17 16.40 -15.30
C HIS A 608 -7.75 15.16 -16.04
N ILE A 609 -6.44 15.00 -16.27
CA ILE A 609 -5.89 13.88 -17.04
C ILE A 609 -4.93 13.03 -16.21
N TYR A 610 -5.04 11.72 -16.44
CA TYR A 610 -4.07 10.73 -15.93
C TYR A 610 -4.01 9.52 -16.89
N GLU A 611 -4.69 8.44 -16.59
CA GLU A 611 -4.82 7.21 -17.42
C GLU A 611 -6.32 6.90 -17.62
N VAL A 612 -6.72 5.62 -17.51
CA VAL A 612 -8.14 5.22 -17.57
C VAL A 612 -8.80 5.56 -16.24
N GLN A 613 -9.65 6.58 -16.22
CA GLN A 613 -10.32 7.12 -15.03
C GLN A 613 -11.79 6.70 -14.92
N SER A 614 -12.39 6.20 -16.00
CA SER A 614 -13.81 5.85 -16.05
C SER A 614 -14.21 4.60 -15.29
N ARG A 615 -13.24 3.85 -14.73
CA ARG A 615 -13.50 2.59 -14.02
C ARG A 615 -14.25 2.75 -12.71
N ASN A 616 -14.12 3.91 -12.05
CA ASN A 616 -14.75 4.17 -10.75
C ASN A 616 -15.57 5.46 -10.72
N PRO A 617 -16.69 5.53 -11.46
CA PRO A 617 -17.51 6.73 -11.51
C PRO A 617 -18.31 6.98 -10.22
N ASN A 618 -18.55 5.94 -9.41
CA ASN A 618 -19.42 5.99 -8.23
C ASN A 618 -18.66 6.21 -6.91
N GLN A 619 -17.43 6.70 -6.95
CA GLN A 619 -16.68 7.00 -5.74
C GLN A 619 -17.24 8.23 -5.02
N TYR A 620 -17.30 8.18 -3.69
CA TYR A 620 -17.62 9.35 -2.89
C TYR A 620 -16.56 10.44 -3.04
N LEU A 621 -17.00 11.62 -3.43
CA LEU A 621 -16.14 12.79 -3.54
C LEU A 621 -16.05 13.47 -2.18
N SER A 622 -15.05 13.05 -1.37
CA SER A 622 -14.85 13.59 -0.03
C SER A 622 -14.57 15.11 -0.07
N PRO A 623 -15.19 15.91 0.81
CA PRO A 623 -14.78 17.30 1.02
C PRO A 623 -13.37 17.45 1.57
N LEU A 624 -12.87 16.40 2.22
CA LEU A 624 -11.45 16.29 2.57
C LEU A 624 -10.68 15.95 1.30
N ASN A 625 -9.66 16.73 0.97
CA ASN A 625 -8.78 16.40 -0.13
C ASN A 625 -7.92 15.19 0.30
N ASN A 626 -8.26 14.00 -0.18
CA ASN A 626 -7.56 12.75 0.17
C ASN A 626 -6.27 12.57 -0.64
N PHE A 627 -6.06 13.39 -1.66
CA PHE A 627 -4.87 13.33 -2.51
C PHE A 627 -4.27 14.73 -2.62
N PRO A 628 -3.25 15.05 -1.81
CA PRO A 628 -2.74 16.41 -1.66
C PRO A 628 -1.89 16.85 -2.86
N VAL A 629 -2.57 17.03 -3.99
CA VAL A 629 -2.01 17.50 -5.26
C VAL A 629 -2.76 18.75 -5.78
N GLY A 630 -3.52 19.40 -4.89
CA GLY A 630 -4.23 20.64 -5.18
C GLY A 630 -5.48 20.49 -6.07
N PHE A 631 -5.91 19.26 -6.40
CA PHE A 631 -7.08 19.02 -7.25
C PHE A 631 -8.22 18.38 -6.42
N SER A 632 -9.38 19.03 -6.40
CA SER A 632 -10.59 18.52 -5.75
C SER A 632 -11.80 18.69 -6.68
N ILE A 633 -12.33 17.55 -7.15
CA ILE A 633 -13.53 17.54 -8.01
C ILE A 633 -14.67 18.27 -7.30
N LYS A 634 -14.99 17.88 -6.06
CA LYS A 634 -16.13 18.42 -5.31
C LYS A 634 -16.10 19.94 -5.18
N LYS A 635 -14.94 20.51 -4.80
CA LYS A 635 -14.78 21.95 -4.65
C LYS A 635 -14.96 22.69 -5.98
N LEU A 636 -14.45 22.13 -7.07
CA LEU A 636 -14.66 22.71 -8.40
C LEU A 636 -16.14 22.70 -8.80
N LEU A 637 -16.89 21.63 -8.47
CA LEU A 637 -18.33 21.57 -8.72
C LEU A 637 -19.09 22.60 -7.88
N GLU A 638 -18.73 22.77 -6.62
CA GLU A 638 -19.26 23.80 -5.72
C GLU A 638 -18.94 25.22 -6.21
N ASP A 639 -17.75 25.40 -6.78
CA ASP A 639 -17.33 26.67 -7.41
C ASP A 639 -17.98 26.90 -8.78
N GLY A 640 -18.79 26.00 -9.30
CA GLY A 640 -19.53 26.17 -10.55
C GLY A 640 -18.72 25.84 -11.80
N TYR A 641 -17.82 24.89 -11.75
CA TYR A 641 -17.14 24.33 -12.93
C TYR A 641 -17.73 22.97 -13.31
N PHE A 642 -17.77 22.66 -14.60
CA PHE A 642 -17.74 21.28 -15.03
C PHE A 642 -16.35 20.69 -14.71
N VAL A 643 -16.31 19.40 -14.35
CA VAL A 643 -15.07 18.65 -14.24
C VAL A 643 -15.15 17.43 -15.16
N TYR A 644 -14.18 17.28 -16.04
CA TYR A 644 -14.15 16.21 -17.02
C TYR A 644 -12.90 15.36 -16.87
N LEU A 645 -13.08 14.02 -16.85
CA LEU A 645 -12.03 13.02 -16.67
C LEU A 645 -12.06 12.05 -17.86
N PRO A 646 -11.41 12.36 -18.98
CA PRO A 646 -11.34 11.45 -20.12
C PRO A 646 -10.39 10.28 -19.84
N ASP A 647 -10.73 9.10 -20.38
CA ASP A 647 -9.80 7.97 -20.43
C ASP A 647 -8.70 8.26 -21.45
N ILE A 648 -7.46 7.91 -21.07
CA ILE A 648 -6.31 7.98 -21.93
C ILE A 648 -5.65 6.61 -21.98
N VAL A 649 -5.38 6.13 -23.16
CA VAL A 649 -4.64 4.89 -23.44
C VAL A 649 -3.40 5.21 -24.26
N ASN A 650 -2.35 4.44 -24.07
CA ASN A 650 -1.14 4.55 -24.89
C ASN A 650 -1.31 3.75 -26.18
N GLY A 651 -0.91 4.33 -27.30
CA GLY A 651 -0.85 3.70 -28.63
C GLY A 651 0.56 3.67 -29.20
N ALA A 652 0.70 3.18 -30.40
CA ALA A 652 2.00 3.02 -31.08
C ALA A 652 2.72 4.34 -31.34
N SER A 653 2.00 5.46 -31.37
CA SER A 653 2.57 6.81 -31.56
C SER A 653 3.32 7.35 -30.33
N GLY A 654 3.25 6.65 -29.20
CA GLY A 654 3.85 7.03 -27.93
C GLY A 654 2.91 7.83 -27.03
N VAL A 655 3.35 7.99 -25.78
CA VAL A 655 2.48 8.43 -24.65
C VAL A 655 1.96 9.87 -24.76
N GLY A 656 2.74 10.77 -25.36
CA GLY A 656 2.34 12.18 -25.51
C GLY A 656 1.33 12.36 -26.63
N LEU A 657 1.65 11.83 -27.83
CA LEU A 657 0.76 11.89 -28.98
C LEU A 657 -0.54 11.13 -28.75
N SER A 658 -0.49 9.97 -28.10
CA SER A 658 -1.69 9.22 -27.73
C SER A 658 -2.55 9.98 -26.71
N ALA A 659 -1.93 10.66 -25.74
CA ALA A 659 -2.68 11.49 -24.78
C ALA A 659 -3.34 12.69 -25.47
N LEU A 660 -2.63 13.35 -26.38
CA LEU A 660 -3.18 14.45 -27.18
C LEU A 660 -4.40 13.98 -27.98
N ASP A 661 -4.28 12.85 -28.69
CA ASP A 661 -5.37 12.27 -29.47
C ASP A 661 -6.59 11.94 -28.58
N CYS A 662 -6.40 11.20 -27.49
CA CYS A 662 -7.49 10.84 -26.58
C CYS A 662 -8.20 12.09 -26.01
N VAL A 663 -7.42 13.11 -25.61
CA VAL A 663 -7.98 14.33 -25.01
C VAL A 663 -8.71 15.17 -26.02
N GLU A 664 -8.17 15.39 -27.21
CA GLU A 664 -8.83 16.17 -28.27
C GLU A 664 -10.11 15.46 -28.76
N SER A 665 -10.05 14.16 -29.04
CA SER A 665 -11.23 13.37 -29.41
C SER A 665 -12.31 13.38 -28.32
N SER A 666 -11.90 13.40 -27.05
CA SER A 666 -12.83 13.52 -25.93
C SER A 666 -13.53 14.89 -25.86
N LEU A 667 -12.83 15.97 -26.24
CA LEU A 667 -13.40 17.32 -26.32
C LEU A 667 -14.32 17.48 -27.55
N ASP A 668 -14.00 16.80 -28.66
CA ASP A 668 -14.88 16.76 -29.83
C ASP A 668 -16.24 16.14 -29.50
N ALA A 669 -16.26 15.10 -28.68
CA ALA A 669 -17.51 14.51 -28.18
C ALA A 669 -18.36 15.48 -27.32
N LEU A 670 -17.76 16.57 -26.82
CA LEU A 670 -18.44 17.60 -26.06
C LEU A 670 -18.77 18.87 -26.88
N GLU A 671 -18.48 18.91 -28.19
CA GLU A 671 -18.62 20.13 -29.02
C GLU A 671 -19.99 20.75 -28.94
N ASN A 672 -21.03 19.95 -28.94
CA ASN A 672 -22.41 20.40 -28.83
C ASN A 672 -23.05 20.11 -27.47
N TYR A 673 -22.22 19.87 -26.43
CA TYR A 673 -22.76 19.46 -25.15
C TYR A 673 -23.39 20.64 -24.40
N PRO A 674 -24.64 20.46 -23.92
CA PRO A 674 -25.36 21.55 -23.26
C PRO A 674 -24.64 22.07 -22.02
N GLY A 675 -24.52 23.39 -21.90
CA GLY A 675 -23.97 24.01 -20.69
C GLY A 675 -22.44 24.06 -20.62
N VAL A 676 -21.69 23.27 -21.38
CA VAL A 676 -20.22 23.34 -21.40
C VAL A 676 -19.77 24.55 -22.22
N ASP A 677 -18.89 25.38 -21.64
CA ASP A 677 -18.23 26.48 -22.33
C ASP A 677 -16.87 26.06 -22.81
N LEU A 678 -16.79 25.53 -24.03
CA LEU A 678 -15.52 25.09 -24.64
C LEU A 678 -14.53 26.22 -24.93
N GLY A 679 -14.95 27.51 -24.87
CA GLY A 679 -14.06 28.66 -24.91
C GLY A 679 -13.35 28.95 -23.57
N ASN A 680 -13.76 28.31 -22.48
CA ASN A 680 -13.22 28.49 -21.15
C ASN A 680 -12.90 27.11 -20.52
N VAL A 681 -11.97 26.39 -21.14
CA VAL A 681 -11.50 25.06 -20.66
C VAL A 681 -10.06 25.17 -20.15
N GLY A 682 -9.81 24.60 -18.98
CA GLY A 682 -8.48 24.43 -18.42
C GLY A 682 -8.07 22.95 -18.34
N LEU A 683 -6.78 22.67 -18.47
CA LEU A 683 -6.22 21.31 -18.35
C LEU A 683 -5.33 21.20 -17.12
N ILE A 684 -5.48 20.15 -16.34
CA ILE A 684 -4.64 19.84 -15.18
C ILE A 684 -4.21 18.38 -15.17
N GLY A 685 -2.96 18.15 -14.80
CA GLY A 685 -2.42 16.83 -14.49
C GLY A 685 -1.30 16.90 -13.47
N HIS A 686 -1.11 15.81 -12.75
CA HIS A 686 -0.02 15.61 -11.79
C HIS A 686 0.80 14.39 -12.18
N SER A 687 2.13 14.41 -11.91
CA SER A 687 3.02 13.27 -12.19
C SER A 687 2.98 12.90 -13.68
N PHE A 688 2.60 11.68 -14.03
CA PHE A 688 2.40 11.26 -15.41
C PHE A 688 1.33 12.10 -16.16
N GLY A 689 0.28 12.52 -15.44
CA GLY A 689 -0.68 13.51 -15.97
C GLY A 689 -0.06 14.90 -16.18
N GLY A 690 0.91 15.29 -15.34
CA GLY A 690 1.69 16.52 -15.50
C GLY A 690 2.56 16.48 -16.76
N TYR A 691 3.24 15.37 -17.00
CA TYR A 691 3.96 15.13 -18.27
C TYR A 691 3.02 15.30 -19.48
N ARG A 692 1.86 14.63 -19.46
CA ARG A 692 0.86 14.72 -20.53
C ARG A 692 0.34 16.15 -20.72
N THR A 693 0.15 16.89 -19.62
CA THR A 693 -0.23 18.30 -19.67
C THR A 693 0.86 19.15 -20.31
N ASN A 694 2.14 18.93 -19.96
CA ASN A 694 3.28 19.61 -20.56
C ASN A 694 3.35 19.39 -22.06
N PHE A 695 3.12 18.14 -22.49
CA PHE A 695 3.12 17.77 -23.91
C PHE A 695 1.94 18.43 -24.67
N ILE A 696 0.73 18.28 -24.14
CA ILE A 696 -0.48 18.82 -24.78
C ILE A 696 -0.40 20.34 -24.89
N ALA A 697 0.18 21.04 -23.92
CA ALA A 697 0.32 22.49 -23.94
C ALA A 697 1.13 23.00 -25.15
N GLY A 698 2.08 22.21 -25.66
CA GLY A 698 2.86 22.54 -26.86
C GLY A 698 2.18 22.12 -28.19
N HIS A 699 1.04 21.41 -28.16
CA HIS A 699 0.41 20.83 -29.34
C HIS A 699 -1.06 21.21 -29.53
N SER A 700 -1.76 21.60 -28.47
CA SER A 700 -3.19 21.92 -28.51
C SER A 700 -3.46 23.40 -28.27
N HIS A 701 -4.46 23.93 -28.94
CA HIS A 701 -4.98 25.28 -28.75
C HIS A 701 -6.39 25.28 -28.13
N ARG A 702 -6.88 24.13 -27.69
CA ARG A 702 -8.23 23.94 -27.14
C ARG A 702 -8.37 24.45 -25.70
N PHE A 703 -7.26 24.72 -25.00
CA PHE A 703 -7.26 25.09 -23.59
C PHE A 703 -6.87 26.56 -23.40
N LYS A 704 -7.59 27.24 -22.53
CA LYS A 704 -7.33 28.61 -22.15
C LYS A 704 -6.16 28.76 -21.18
N THR A 705 -5.88 27.73 -20.44
CA THR A 705 -4.77 27.68 -19.48
C THR A 705 -4.47 26.24 -19.04
N TYR A 706 -3.25 26.02 -18.52
CA TYR A 706 -2.77 24.73 -18.09
C TYR A 706 -2.24 24.78 -16.67
N ILE A 707 -2.39 23.66 -15.92
CA ILE A 707 -1.72 23.45 -14.64
C ILE A 707 -0.99 22.11 -14.69
N SER A 708 0.33 22.12 -14.49
CA SER A 708 1.14 20.92 -14.45
C SER A 708 1.83 20.79 -13.10
N GLY A 709 1.56 19.67 -12.42
CA GLY A 709 2.18 19.34 -11.14
C GLY A 709 3.19 18.21 -11.26
N ALA A 710 4.45 18.43 -10.79
CA ALA A 710 5.49 17.42 -10.72
C ALA A 710 5.59 16.53 -11.98
N GLY A 711 5.44 17.12 -13.17
CA GLY A 711 5.44 16.43 -14.45
C GLY A 711 6.82 16.44 -15.13
N ALA A 712 7.17 15.33 -15.80
CA ALA A 712 8.36 15.30 -16.63
C ALA A 712 8.26 16.30 -17.80
N SER A 713 9.37 16.92 -18.17
CA SER A 713 9.46 17.87 -19.27
C SER A 713 10.48 17.43 -20.34
N ASP A 714 11.57 16.79 -19.94
CA ASP A 714 12.59 16.25 -20.84
C ASP A 714 12.69 14.73 -20.66
N LEU A 715 12.09 13.98 -21.60
CA LEU A 715 12.11 12.52 -21.58
C LEU A 715 13.50 11.95 -21.82
N THR A 716 14.34 12.62 -22.62
CA THR A 716 15.71 12.16 -22.91
C THR A 716 16.54 12.20 -21.64
N ARG A 717 16.51 13.31 -20.93
CA ARG A 717 17.21 13.46 -19.66
C ARG A 717 16.70 12.47 -18.62
N MET A 718 15.37 12.33 -18.52
CA MET A 718 14.76 11.43 -17.57
C MET A 718 15.09 9.97 -17.85
N TYR A 719 15.10 9.54 -19.11
CA TYR A 719 15.46 8.18 -19.52
C TYR A 719 16.86 7.79 -19.04
N PHE A 720 17.84 8.71 -19.17
CA PHE A 720 19.23 8.48 -18.75
C PHE A 720 19.50 8.90 -17.31
N SER A 721 18.48 9.13 -16.50
CA SER A 721 18.65 9.45 -15.09
C SER A 721 18.58 8.21 -14.20
N TYR A 722 19.12 8.36 -12.99
CA TYR A 722 19.02 7.35 -11.95
C TYR A 722 17.86 7.69 -11.01
N ASN A 723 17.00 6.71 -10.73
CA ASN A 723 15.88 6.85 -9.81
C ASN A 723 16.29 6.44 -8.40
N GLU A 724 16.51 7.42 -7.53
CA GLU A 724 16.91 7.17 -6.13
C GLU A 724 15.83 6.43 -5.32
N THR A 725 14.55 6.53 -5.69
CA THR A 725 13.46 5.86 -4.95
C THR A 725 13.45 4.35 -5.15
N SER A 726 13.84 3.89 -6.34
CA SER A 726 13.87 2.47 -6.70
C SER A 726 15.28 1.92 -6.86
N SER A 727 16.31 2.76 -6.68
CA SER A 727 17.73 2.43 -6.87
C SER A 727 18.02 1.80 -8.23
N THR A 728 17.38 2.33 -9.29
CA THR A 728 17.45 1.81 -10.65
C THR A 728 17.62 2.92 -11.68
N PRO A 729 18.15 2.64 -12.90
CA PRO A 729 18.03 3.56 -14.02
C PRO A 729 16.54 3.82 -14.32
N PHE A 730 16.23 5.01 -14.82
CA PHE A 730 14.84 5.39 -15.07
C PHE A 730 14.27 4.76 -16.35
N TYR A 731 15.09 4.24 -17.26
CA TYR A 731 14.65 3.78 -18.58
C TYR A 731 13.66 2.60 -18.56
N TRP A 732 13.63 1.77 -17.49
CA TRP A 732 12.61 0.72 -17.36
C TRP A 732 11.17 1.29 -17.36
N GLN A 733 10.98 2.49 -16.80
CA GLN A 733 9.68 3.15 -16.83
C GLN A 733 9.23 3.48 -18.25
N PHE A 734 10.20 3.75 -19.14
CA PHE A 734 9.92 4.08 -20.53
C PHE A 734 9.70 2.83 -21.37
N GLU A 735 10.55 1.82 -21.20
CA GLU A 735 10.52 0.64 -22.06
C GLU A 735 9.32 -0.27 -21.73
N GLU A 736 9.22 -0.78 -20.49
CA GLU A 736 8.20 -1.73 -20.08
C GLU A 736 7.32 -1.23 -18.91
N GLY A 737 7.65 -0.05 -18.36
CA GLY A 737 6.89 0.54 -17.25
C GLY A 737 5.72 1.41 -17.72
N GLN A 738 5.44 2.49 -16.99
CA GLN A 738 4.23 3.32 -17.18
C GLN A 738 4.18 4.01 -18.56
N TYR A 739 5.35 4.43 -19.11
CA TYR A 739 5.40 5.04 -20.44
C TYR A 739 5.22 4.02 -21.56
N ASN A 740 5.67 2.78 -21.35
CA ASN A 740 5.42 1.62 -22.21
C ASN A 740 5.68 1.90 -23.70
N MET A 741 6.89 2.38 -24.01
CA MET A 741 7.31 2.71 -25.37
C MET A 741 7.71 1.46 -26.19
N HIS A 742 7.86 0.30 -25.52
CA HIS A 742 8.24 -1.00 -26.12
C HIS A 742 9.54 -0.97 -26.93
N ALA A 743 10.36 0.04 -26.78
CA ALA A 743 11.63 0.18 -27.46
C ALA A 743 12.58 1.01 -26.61
N SER A 744 13.86 0.69 -26.62
CA SER A 744 14.89 1.54 -26.03
C SER A 744 15.04 2.87 -26.79
N PHE A 745 15.64 3.86 -26.13
CA PHE A 745 15.93 5.14 -26.80
C PHE A 745 16.81 4.97 -28.04
N ALA A 746 17.75 4.03 -28.03
CA ALA A 746 18.64 3.78 -29.16
C ALA A 746 17.91 3.12 -30.35
N GLU A 747 16.95 2.23 -30.07
CA GLU A 747 16.17 1.53 -31.12
C GLU A 747 15.17 2.46 -31.80
N ASN A 748 14.55 3.38 -31.06
CA ASN A 748 13.53 4.28 -31.62
C ASN A 748 13.63 5.71 -31.05
N LYS A 749 14.78 6.35 -31.27
CA LYS A 749 14.99 7.74 -30.82
C LYS A 749 13.88 8.70 -31.27
N LYS A 750 13.36 8.51 -32.49
CA LYS A 750 12.31 9.37 -33.03
C LYS A 750 11.04 9.33 -32.17
N LEU A 751 10.64 8.16 -31.69
CA LEU A 751 9.48 8.01 -30.81
C LEU A 751 9.61 8.85 -29.54
N TYR A 752 10.80 8.86 -28.94
CA TYR A 752 11.08 9.65 -27.73
C TYR A 752 11.05 11.16 -28.03
N MET A 753 11.67 11.60 -29.13
CA MET A 753 11.73 13.01 -29.51
C MET A 753 10.35 13.55 -29.91
N ASP A 754 9.54 12.76 -30.62
CA ASP A 754 8.17 13.15 -31.02
C ASP A 754 7.25 13.30 -29.80
N ASN A 755 7.60 12.70 -28.66
CA ASN A 755 6.82 12.74 -27.41
C ASN A 755 7.48 13.59 -26.30
N ASN A 756 8.52 14.36 -26.64
CA ASN A 756 9.28 15.15 -25.67
C ASN A 756 8.69 16.56 -25.48
N PRO A 757 8.14 16.93 -24.31
CA PRO A 757 7.50 18.23 -24.11
C PRO A 757 8.44 19.43 -24.32
N ILE A 758 9.71 19.33 -23.86
CA ILE A 758 10.66 20.45 -23.86
C ILE A 758 10.97 20.95 -25.27
N ASP A 759 10.91 20.08 -26.27
CA ASP A 759 11.21 20.42 -27.67
C ASP A 759 10.15 21.37 -28.27
N ASN A 760 8.94 21.37 -27.70
CA ASN A 760 7.78 22.10 -28.21
C ASN A 760 7.34 23.27 -27.33
N VAL A 761 8.14 23.70 -26.35
CA VAL A 761 7.82 24.83 -25.44
C VAL A 761 7.57 26.15 -26.19
N HIS A 762 8.18 26.34 -27.37
CA HIS A 762 8.02 27.52 -28.21
C HIS A 762 6.62 27.62 -28.82
N LEU A 763 5.87 26.50 -28.92
CA LEU A 763 4.52 26.42 -29.44
C LEU A 763 3.44 26.69 -28.37
N VAL A 764 3.78 26.63 -27.09
CA VAL A 764 2.82 26.89 -26.02
C VAL A 764 2.22 28.28 -26.20
N SER A 765 0.89 28.35 -26.26
CA SER A 765 0.16 29.60 -26.57
C SER A 765 -0.66 30.14 -25.40
N ALA A 766 -0.95 29.31 -24.38
CA ALA A 766 -1.76 29.71 -23.24
C ALA A 766 -0.93 29.71 -21.93
N PRO A 767 -1.34 30.53 -20.93
CA PRO A 767 -0.63 30.59 -19.65
C PRO A 767 -0.54 29.24 -18.93
N MET A 768 0.62 28.98 -18.29
CA MET A 768 0.88 27.77 -17.53
C MET A 768 1.19 28.07 -16.07
N LEU A 769 0.57 27.31 -15.18
CA LEU A 769 0.97 27.19 -13.78
C LEU A 769 1.71 25.85 -13.60
N LEU A 770 2.95 25.93 -13.16
CA LEU A 770 3.77 24.77 -12.81
C LEU A 770 3.92 24.67 -11.30
N TRP A 771 3.93 23.45 -10.74
CA TRP A 771 4.25 23.27 -9.33
C TRP A 771 4.96 21.96 -9.06
N THR A 772 5.79 21.94 -8.01
CA THR A 772 6.48 20.74 -7.54
C THR A 772 6.96 20.90 -6.10
N GLY A 773 7.12 19.79 -5.38
CA GLY A 773 7.89 19.73 -4.15
C GLY A 773 9.40 19.66 -4.47
N MET A 774 10.22 20.38 -3.72
CA MET A 774 11.68 20.42 -3.95
C MET A 774 12.40 19.17 -3.41
N GLU A 775 11.72 18.32 -2.63
CA GLU A 775 12.20 17.02 -2.15
C GLU A 775 11.63 15.85 -2.99
N ASP A 776 11.12 16.16 -4.19
CA ASP A 776 10.60 15.12 -5.09
C ASP A 776 11.75 14.28 -5.64
N LYS A 777 11.76 12.99 -5.26
CA LYS A 777 12.74 11.97 -5.71
C LYS A 777 12.19 11.04 -6.80
N ARG A 778 10.90 11.18 -7.16
CA ARG A 778 10.30 10.40 -8.26
C ARG A 778 10.45 11.10 -9.59
N ILE A 779 9.95 12.35 -9.66
CA ILE A 779 10.19 13.26 -10.78
C ILE A 779 10.95 14.44 -10.20
N VAL A 780 12.27 14.42 -10.37
CA VAL A 780 13.14 15.43 -9.78
C VAL A 780 12.67 16.83 -10.14
N TRP A 781 12.59 17.71 -9.15
CA TRP A 781 11.98 19.04 -9.25
C TRP A 781 12.57 19.94 -10.34
N ASP A 782 13.78 19.68 -10.75
CA ASP A 782 14.44 20.41 -11.82
C ASP A 782 13.83 20.16 -13.21
N GLN A 783 13.09 19.07 -13.43
CA GLN A 783 12.23 18.90 -14.61
C GLN A 783 11.20 20.04 -14.72
N THR A 784 10.64 20.49 -13.60
CA THR A 784 9.74 21.66 -13.55
C THR A 784 10.47 22.95 -13.86
N ILE A 785 11.71 23.13 -13.37
CA ILE A 785 12.54 24.30 -13.64
C ILE A 785 12.98 24.36 -15.10
N GLU A 786 13.33 23.25 -15.71
CA GLU A 786 13.67 23.16 -17.13
C GLU A 786 12.54 23.68 -18.01
N LEU A 787 11.31 23.17 -17.78
CA LEU A 787 10.14 23.65 -18.49
C LEU A 787 9.90 25.14 -18.27
N TYR A 788 10.00 25.62 -17.02
CA TYR A 788 9.89 27.04 -16.71
C TYR A 788 10.90 27.89 -17.46
N ILE A 789 12.18 27.47 -17.50
CA ILE A 789 13.24 28.16 -18.22
C ILE A 789 12.98 28.16 -19.72
N GLY A 790 12.55 27.04 -20.29
CA GLY A 790 12.17 26.90 -21.69
C GLY A 790 11.03 27.85 -22.07
N LEU A 791 9.96 27.87 -21.29
CA LEU A 791 8.83 28.78 -21.46
C LEU A 791 9.24 30.24 -21.32
N LYS A 792 10.01 30.57 -20.29
CA LYS A 792 10.54 31.94 -20.07
C LYS A 792 11.41 32.41 -21.23
N ARG A 793 12.33 31.57 -21.75
CA ARG A 793 13.18 31.87 -22.89
C ARG A 793 12.36 32.23 -24.12
N ASN A 794 11.22 31.57 -24.31
CA ASN A 794 10.29 31.78 -25.42
C ASN A 794 9.21 32.84 -25.10
N LYS A 795 9.36 33.61 -24.01
CA LYS A 795 8.46 34.71 -23.59
C LYS A 795 7.02 34.27 -23.38
N LYS A 796 6.81 33.02 -22.94
CA LYS A 796 5.49 32.49 -22.61
C LYS A 796 5.06 32.90 -21.21
N ASP A 797 3.76 32.98 -20.99
CA ASP A 797 3.20 33.33 -19.68
C ASP A 797 3.24 32.08 -18.76
N VAL A 798 4.09 32.13 -17.75
CA VAL A 798 4.32 30.99 -16.83
C VAL A 798 4.57 31.46 -15.40
N VAL A 799 3.99 30.75 -14.44
CA VAL A 799 4.32 30.85 -13.01
C VAL A 799 4.73 29.46 -12.51
N ALA A 800 5.82 29.39 -11.76
CA ALA A 800 6.26 28.16 -11.10
C ALA A 800 6.16 28.32 -9.58
N LEU A 801 5.51 27.37 -8.92
CA LEU A 801 5.39 27.27 -7.47
C LEU A 801 6.29 26.13 -7.01
N LEU A 802 7.32 26.45 -6.25
CA LEU A 802 8.30 25.52 -5.73
C LEU A 802 8.13 25.44 -4.21
N TYR A 803 7.85 24.25 -3.68
CA TYR A 803 7.56 24.05 -2.26
C TYR A 803 8.72 23.34 -1.55
N PRO A 804 9.55 24.07 -0.80
CA PRO A 804 10.61 23.47 0.00
C PRO A 804 10.04 22.49 1.03
N GLY A 805 10.72 21.35 1.22
CA GLY A 805 10.34 20.35 2.21
C GLY A 805 9.15 19.44 1.83
N GLU A 806 8.59 19.61 0.63
CA GLU A 806 7.53 18.74 0.12
C GLU A 806 8.09 17.82 -0.98
N GLY A 807 7.54 16.59 -1.04
CA GLY A 807 7.92 15.57 -2.01
C GLY A 807 7.00 15.54 -3.25
N HIS A 808 6.94 14.36 -3.89
CA HIS A 808 6.11 14.11 -5.09
C HIS A 808 4.61 14.33 -4.85
N VAL A 809 4.15 13.98 -3.67
CA VAL A 809 2.80 14.26 -3.13
C VAL A 809 3.00 14.98 -1.81
N PHE A 810 2.25 16.06 -1.59
CA PHE A 810 2.46 16.89 -0.40
C PHE A 810 2.00 16.18 0.88
N THR A 811 2.55 16.60 2.00
CA THR A 811 2.15 16.10 3.30
C THR A 811 0.71 16.51 3.59
N THR A 812 -0.17 15.55 3.83
CA THR A 812 -1.58 15.79 4.12
C THR A 812 -1.73 16.72 5.33
N GLY A 813 -2.51 17.77 5.19
CA GLY A 813 -2.75 18.79 6.23
C GLY A 813 -1.66 19.83 6.36
N SER A 814 -0.58 19.77 5.53
CA SER A 814 0.49 20.78 5.54
C SER A 814 -0.01 22.15 5.07
N LEU A 815 0.74 23.21 5.42
CA LEU A 815 0.46 24.56 4.92
C LEU A 815 0.69 24.64 3.41
N ALA A 816 1.65 23.87 2.88
CA ALA A 816 1.95 23.81 1.46
C ALA A 816 0.78 23.22 0.66
N GLU A 817 0.18 22.13 1.16
CA GLU A 817 -1.01 21.53 0.54
C GLU A 817 -2.18 22.55 0.45
N LYS A 818 -2.42 23.27 1.54
CA LYS A 818 -3.50 24.27 1.59
C LYS A 818 -3.21 25.45 0.67
N ASP A 819 -1.97 25.96 0.64
CA ASP A 819 -1.55 27.06 -0.25
C ASP A 819 -1.70 26.64 -1.72
N LEU A 820 -1.26 25.43 -2.08
CA LEU A 820 -1.39 24.91 -3.44
C LEU A 820 -2.86 24.85 -3.87
N GLU A 821 -3.75 24.34 -3.02
CA GLU A 821 -5.18 24.24 -3.31
C GLU A 821 -5.80 25.62 -3.58
N ILE A 822 -5.47 26.64 -2.76
CA ILE A 822 -5.94 28.01 -2.94
C ILE A 822 -5.44 28.56 -4.27
N ARG A 823 -4.14 28.43 -4.57
CA ARG A 823 -3.55 28.99 -5.80
C ARG A 823 -4.07 28.35 -7.06
N ILE A 824 -4.34 27.03 -7.04
CA ILE A 824 -4.99 26.34 -8.16
C ILE A 824 -6.41 26.88 -8.38
N ARG A 825 -7.21 27.08 -7.33
CA ARG A 825 -8.55 27.67 -7.46
C ARG A 825 -8.51 29.12 -7.96
N GLU A 826 -7.62 29.94 -7.43
CA GLU A 826 -7.41 31.32 -7.88
C GLU A 826 -6.99 31.39 -9.36
N TRP A 827 -6.15 30.43 -9.82
CA TRP A 827 -5.72 30.33 -11.20
C TRP A 827 -6.91 30.03 -12.14
N TRP A 828 -7.75 29.06 -11.76
CA TRP A 828 -8.97 28.78 -12.52
C TRP A 828 -9.93 29.97 -12.55
N ASP A 829 -10.18 30.59 -11.42
CA ASP A 829 -11.06 31.75 -11.32
C ASP A 829 -10.57 32.92 -12.18
N TYR A 830 -9.27 33.17 -12.23
CA TYR A 830 -8.67 34.23 -13.04
C TYR A 830 -8.84 33.99 -14.54
N PHE A 831 -8.46 32.78 -15.00
CA PHE A 831 -8.42 32.50 -16.44
C PHE A 831 -9.76 32.03 -17.01
N LEU A 832 -10.52 31.25 -16.27
CA LEU A 832 -11.74 30.61 -16.79
C LEU A 832 -13.02 31.40 -16.44
N LYS A 833 -13.02 32.17 -15.34
CA LYS A 833 -14.16 33.00 -14.95
C LYS A 833 -13.89 34.50 -15.10
N GLY A 834 -12.67 34.88 -15.45
CA GLY A 834 -12.32 36.28 -15.65
C GLY A 834 -12.25 37.10 -14.36
N LYS A 835 -12.14 36.45 -13.17
CA LYS A 835 -11.91 37.16 -11.91
C LYS A 835 -10.52 37.78 -11.94
N LYS A 836 -10.48 39.13 -11.95
CA LYS A 836 -9.22 39.90 -11.84
C LYS A 836 -8.98 40.19 -10.35
N GLU A 837 -7.94 40.97 -10.04
CA GLU A 837 -7.57 41.39 -8.70
C GLU A 837 -6.95 40.23 -7.89
N ILE A 838 -6.23 39.30 -8.56
CA ILE A 838 -5.41 38.30 -7.94
C ILE A 838 -3.92 38.69 -8.09
N PRO A 839 -3.31 39.35 -7.09
CA PRO A 839 -2.04 40.09 -7.26
C PRO A 839 -0.87 39.25 -7.77
N TRP A 840 -0.76 38.00 -7.34
CA TRP A 840 0.36 37.14 -7.75
C TRP A 840 0.24 36.67 -9.22
N ILE A 841 -0.99 36.53 -9.76
CA ILE A 841 -1.23 36.23 -11.17
C ILE A 841 -1.05 37.49 -11.99
N GLU A 842 -1.60 38.61 -11.54
CA GLU A 842 -1.48 39.89 -12.24
C GLU A 842 -0.04 40.38 -12.39
N LYS A 843 0.82 40.09 -11.41
CA LYS A 843 2.25 40.36 -11.48
C LYS A 843 2.90 39.74 -12.72
N GLN A 844 2.48 38.54 -13.12
CA GLN A 844 2.92 37.90 -14.36
C GLN A 844 2.26 38.52 -15.58
N MET A 845 0.95 38.72 -15.53
CA MET A 845 0.15 39.05 -16.70
C MET A 845 0.23 40.53 -17.14
N LYS A 846 0.48 41.45 -16.20
CA LYS A 846 0.58 42.90 -16.51
C LYS A 846 1.89 43.30 -17.17
N LYS A 847 2.87 42.38 -17.29
CA LYS A 847 4.21 42.63 -17.91
C LYS A 847 4.80 43.99 -17.54
N VAL A 848 4.69 44.37 -16.26
CA VAL A 848 5.26 45.61 -15.77
C VAL A 848 6.78 45.45 -15.71
N TYR A 849 7.47 45.71 -16.81
CA TYR A 849 8.91 45.94 -16.85
C TYR A 849 9.23 47.31 -16.18
N SER A 850 8.98 47.44 -14.91
CA SER A 850 9.50 48.55 -14.17
C SER A 850 10.97 48.24 -13.84
N PHE A 851 11.87 48.64 -14.72
CA PHE A 851 13.24 48.90 -14.36
C PHE A 851 13.24 50.08 -13.38
N LYS A 852 12.85 49.86 -12.14
CA LYS A 852 13.11 50.73 -11.04
C LYS A 852 13.97 50.01 -10.04
N ASN A 853 15.25 50.22 -10.19
CA ASN A 853 16.34 50.21 -9.17
C ASN A 853 16.25 49.13 -8.08
N TYR A 854 17.10 48.14 -8.22
CA TYR A 854 17.69 47.46 -7.10
C TYR A 854 18.69 48.34 -6.36
#